data_a8331c511df8d5172ed371bc408d596a
#
_entry.id   a8331c511df8d5172ed371bc408d596a
#
_cell.length_a   1.000
_cell.length_b   1.000
_cell.length_c   1.000
_cell.angle_alpha   90.00
_cell.angle_beta   90.00
_cell.angle_gamma   90.00
#
_symmetry.space_group_name_H-M   'P 1'
#
loop_
_entity.id
_entity.type
_entity.pdbx_description
1 polymer ?
#
loop_
_entity_poly.entity_id
_entity_poly.type
_entity_poly.pdbx_seq_one_letter_code
_entity_poly.pdbx_strand_id
1 'polypeptide(L)'
;MQDKRYIICGNASAAGISADPSNDLRLRLSGTEGKGNITLRIEDIHIKMQGNIPSQFHDLLEIATYVYSADQAIKRGADDVDNFGGAWRRNLHFVIPVRNVEFWGSREVLETLRSTLGFLSDDNYHFDFVALEQNQPIQEYLAFNDAQQFYGMPEQVVMFSGGLDSLAGALEEVLMQKRRVVLVTHKSTPKLNNRHRHLENLIAAKAGDNKPCHISVRVHKTKGLNKEYTQRSRSFLFVSIGATIARMLGLKSVRFYENGVISLNLPVCAQVAGGRATRTTHPKVMRGFQDLITLVAGEPFTIENPFIWKTKADVVEAIMKAGCSDLIQHSMTCTHTWEMTNQHTHCGGCSQCIDRRFAIVAAKADPYDPVEHYKVDVFTQRRDKGDDKILAAAYLERANQVKSLTDVAQFISSYAEVSRVFRYLNGNTAQAAHKVFDLYKRHATEVTGAVDELGRRHFTQIRERSLDGDCLLRTVYESNSTISVPVASATEKQPDNFFRKRGGGWEARFLGRNAILLPEVGKGAEYINLLLAHPGRETSVPEIICGCTLNSTLSPINAGLESEEIEEGFQVTVGVPLSDAGVVADRTAVNQWRGRYQELLTEKTEAEDEGDHERIEEILDELSQIAAAITGAVGKGGKPRKLGDKRKNVRDAFRIAVNRSITYIEKYDKVLAEHLDKFIVRGGTAVYRPEIAVVWDVRPVTADSLPAV
;
A
#
# COMPACT_ATOMS: atom_id res chain seq x y z
N MET A 1 -4.49 -17.56 -18.64
CA MET A 1 -3.83 -18.01 -17.39
C MET A 1 -2.66 -17.10 -17.17
N GLN A 2 -2.53 -16.47 -16.00
CA GLN A 2 -1.32 -15.71 -15.69
C GLN A 2 -0.13 -16.67 -15.68
N ASP A 3 0.99 -16.26 -16.30
CA ASP A 3 2.20 -17.06 -16.35
C ASP A 3 2.72 -17.37 -14.95
N LYS A 4 3.09 -18.63 -14.73
CA LYS A 4 3.74 -19.05 -13.49
C LYS A 4 5.08 -18.36 -13.36
N ARG A 5 5.32 -17.72 -12.21
CA ARG A 5 6.62 -17.16 -11.86
C ARG A 5 7.35 -18.09 -10.92
N TYR A 6 8.46 -18.65 -11.39
CA TYR A 6 9.29 -19.54 -10.58
C TYR A 6 10.27 -18.74 -9.71
N ILE A 7 10.38 -19.14 -8.45
CA ILE A 7 11.28 -18.58 -7.45
C ILE A 7 12.18 -19.71 -6.95
N ILE A 8 13.43 -19.66 -7.39
CA ILE A 8 14.44 -20.69 -7.08
C ILE A 8 15.27 -20.19 -5.90
N CYS A 9 15.16 -20.87 -4.78
CA CYS A 9 15.75 -20.47 -3.52
C CYS A 9 17.02 -21.25 -3.20
N GLY A 10 17.99 -20.60 -2.58
CA GLY A 10 19.27 -21.23 -2.21
C GLY A 10 20.00 -21.81 -3.41
N ASN A 11 20.47 -23.06 -3.24
CA ASN A 11 21.14 -23.84 -4.29
C ASN A 11 20.18 -24.83 -4.99
N ALA A 12 18.86 -24.66 -4.83
CA ALA A 12 17.90 -25.54 -5.50
C ALA A 12 18.05 -25.47 -7.01
N SER A 13 17.90 -26.64 -7.67
CA SER A 13 17.90 -26.74 -9.12
C SER A 13 16.51 -26.54 -9.69
N ALA A 14 16.39 -25.76 -10.76
CA ALA A 14 15.16 -25.63 -11.52
C ALA A 14 15.05 -26.63 -12.68
N ALA A 15 16.01 -27.53 -12.82
CA ALA A 15 16.07 -28.48 -13.94
C ALA A 15 14.80 -29.33 -13.98
N GLY A 16 14.08 -29.29 -15.10
CA GLY A 16 12.83 -30.01 -15.31
C GLY A 16 11.59 -29.40 -14.67
N ILE A 17 11.70 -28.27 -13.95
CA ILE A 17 10.58 -27.62 -13.24
C ILE A 17 10.16 -26.32 -13.95
N SER A 18 11.12 -25.49 -14.34
CA SER A 18 10.85 -24.22 -15.03
C SER A 18 10.86 -24.38 -16.54
N ALA A 19 9.83 -23.86 -17.21
CA ALA A 19 9.72 -23.85 -18.66
C ALA A 19 10.55 -22.70 -19.30
N ASP A 20 10.83 -21.62 -18.54
CA ASP A 20 11.62 -20.46 -18.97
C ASP A 20 12.59 -20.02 -17.87
N PRO A 21 13.80 -20.65 -17.80
CA PRO A 21 14.80 -20.33 -16.79
C PRO A 21 15.31 -18.88 -16.83
N SER A 22 15.16 -18.17 -17.97
CA SER A 22 15.57 -16.77 -18.10
C SER A 22 14.68 -15.81 -17.32
N ASN A 23 13.44 -16.23 -17.03
CA ASN A 23 12.44 -15.46 -16.27
C ASN A 23 12.36 -15.85 -14.78
N ASP A 24 13.19 -16.79 -14.32
CA ASP A 24 13.19 -17.24 -12.94
C ASP A 24 13.78 -16.19 -12.00
N LEU A 25 13.13 -16.01 -10.84
CA LEU A 25 13.69 -15.24 -9.75
C LEU A 25 14.59 -16.13 -8.89
N ARG A 26 15.87 -15.80 -8.82
CA ARG A 26 16.81 -16.52 -7.94
C ARG A 26 17.07 -15.76 -6.66
N LEU A 27 16.82 -16.42 -5.53
CA LEU A 27 16.99 -15.87 -4.19
C LEU A 27 18.01 -16.71 -3.42
N ARG A 28 19.07 -16.09 -2.93
CA ARG A 28 20.14 -16.77 -2.17
C ARG A 28 20.41 -16.03 -0.88
N LEU A 29 20.41 -16.76 0.23
CA LEU A 29 20.83 -16.22 1.52
C LEU A 29 22.35 -16.04 1.54
N SER A 30 22.83 -14.91 2.09
CA SER A 30 24.26 -14.67 2.33
C SER A 30 24.74 -15.59 3.43
N GLY A 31 25.94 -16.15 3.30
CA GLY A 31 26.55 -17.03 4.30
C GLY A 31 26.69 -18.50 3.89
N THR A 32 26.05 -18.94 2.80
CA THR A 32 26.08 -20.34 2.32
C THR A 32 26.91 -20.55 1.07
N GLU A 33 28.01 -19.98 0.83
CA GLU A 33 28.86 -20.01 -0.40
C GLU A 33 28.66 -18.78 -1.31
N GLY A 34 29.31 -17.69 -0.97
CA GLY A 34 29.41 -16.51 -1.82
C GLY A 34 28.40 -15.40 -1.48
N LYS A 35 28.45 -14.30 -2.26
CA LYS A 35 27.56 -13.15 -2.08
C LYS A 35 26.12 -13.54 -2.42
N GLY A 36 25.29 -13.77 -1.40
CA GLY A 36 23.83 -13.89 -1.55
C GLY A 36 23.18 -12.55 -1.91
N ASN A 37 21.93 -12.59 -2.38
CA ASN A 37 21.15 -11.38 -2.62
C ASN A 37 20.12 -11.08 -1.52
N ILE A 38 20.10 -11.92 -0.47
CA ILE A 38 19.32 -11.75 0.74
C ILE A 38 20.22 -12.03 1.94
N THR A 39 20.09 -11.20 2.97
CA THR A 39 20.75 -11.42 4.26
C THR A 39 19.69 -11.57 5.34
N LEU A 40 19.68 -12.70 6.03
CA LEU A 40 18.89 -12.93 7.25
C LEU A 40 19.88 -13.05 8.39
N ARG A 41 19.92 -12.07 9.29
CA ARG A 41 20.82 -12.10 10.45
C ARG A 41 20.23 -12.97 11.56
N ILE A 42 20.42 -14.26 11.47
CA ILE A 42 20.05 -15.23 12.51
C ILE A 42 20.90 -15.00 13.76
N GLU A 43 22.12 -14.50 13.60
CA GLU A 43 23.05 -14.14 14.68
C GLU A 43 22.41 -13.14 15.65
N ASP A 44 21.58 -12.22 15.19
CA ASP A 44 20.85 -11.27 16.05
C ASP A 44 19.97 -12.01 17.09
N ILE A 45 19.43 -13.19 16.72
CA ILE A 45 18.68 -14.05 17.63
C ILE A 45 19.62 -14.84 18.53
N HIS A 46 20.62 -15.50 17.96
CA HIS A 46 21.59 -16.33 18.73
C HIS A 46 22.33 -15.55 19.80
N ILE A 47 22.88 -14.37 19.46
CA ILE A 47 23.62 -13.51 20.40
C ILE A 47 22.75 -13.11 21.59
N LYS A 48 21.50 -12.76 21.36
CA LYS A 48 20.57 -12.34 22.42
C LYS A 48 20.03 -13.50 23.23
N MET A 49 19.82 -14.67 22.58
CA MET A 49 19.17 -15.83 23.19
C MET A 49 20.15 -16.85 23.76
N GLN A 50 21.43 -16.76 23.39
CA GLN A 50 22.50 -17.71 23.81
C GLN A 50 22.06 -19.18 23.61
N GLY A 51 21.40 -19.51 22.52
CA GLY A 51 20.87 -20.84 22.28
C GLY A 51 20.72 -21.16 20.79
N ASN A 52 20.55 -22.44 20.49
CA ASN A 52 20.41 -22.94 19.12
C ASN A 52 18.95 -22.90 18.67
N ILE A 53 18.72 -22.44 17.45
CA ILE A 53 17.40 -22.51 16.84
C ILE A 53 17.11 -23.94 16.39
N PRO A 54 15.96 -24.54 16.75
CA PRO A 54 15.58 -25.86 16.25
C PRO A 54 15.52 -25.92 14.72
N SER A 55 15.96 -27.02 14.12
CA SER A 55 16.10 -27.15 12.66
C SER A 55 14.85 -26.80 11.85
N GLN A 56 13.66 -27.21 12.33
CA GLN A 56 12.38 -26.88 11.69
C GLN A 56 12.06 -25.36 11.74
N PHE A 57 12.49 -24.66 12.80
CA PHE A 57 12.35 -23.21 12.91
C PHE A 57 13.38 -22.46 12.06
N HIS A 58 14.54 -23.05 11.80
CA HIS A 58 15.45 -22.56 10.77
C HIS A 58 14.80 -22.59 9.39
N ASP A 59 14.25 -23.74 8.99
CA ASP A 59 13.53 -23.86 7.73
C ASP A 59 12.38 -22.84 7.65
N LEU A 60 11.62 -22.68 8.73
CA LEU A 60 10.52 -21.71 8.80
C LEU A 60 11.02 -20.26 8.54
N LEU A 61 12.14 -19.86 9.17
CA LEU A 61 12.71 -18.52 8.98
C LEU A 61 13.21 -18.31 7.54
N GLU A 62 13.88 -19.31 6.96
CA GLU A 62 14.36 -19.26 5.59
C GLU A 62 13.19 -19.19 4.60
N ILE A 63 12.15 -20.05 4.76
CA ILE A 63 10.93 -20.03 3.94
C ILE A 63 10.26 -18.65 4.02
N ALA A 64 10.06 -18.13 5.23
CA ALA A 64 9.43 -16.83 5.44
C ALA A 64 10.24 -15.69 4.82
N THR A 65 11.57 -15.77 4.88
CA THR A 65 12.49 -14.79 4.28
C THR A 65 12.43 -14.85 2.75
N TYR A 66 12.39 -16.03 2.14
CA TYR A 66 12.23 -16.18 0.70
C TYR A 66 10.87 -15.67 0.22
N VAL A 67 9.78 -16.01 0.92
CA VAL A 67 8.43 -15.54 0.58
C VAL A 67 8.36 -14.00 0.67
N TYR A 68 8.89 -13.41 1.73
CA TYR A 68 8.94 -11.96 1.90
C TYR A 68 9.79 -11.26 0.83
N SER A 69 10.93 -11.85 0.47
CA SER A 69 11.83 -11.29 -0.53
C SER A 69 11.25 -11.38 -1.94
N ALA A 70 10.59 -12.50 -2.27
CA ALA A 70 9.89 -12.66 -3.54
C ALA A 70 8.69 -11.70 -3.66
N ASP A 71 7.92 -11.51 -2.58
CA ASP A 71 6.81 -10.56 -2.54
C ASP A 71 7.24 -9.14 -2.94
N GLN A 72 8.43 -8.73 -2.53
CA GLN A 72 8.98 -7.42 -2.87
C GLN A 72 9.72 -7.37 -4.21
N ALA A 73 10.21 -8.50 -4.70
CA ALA A 73 10.96 -8.55 -5.96
C ALA A 73 10.05 -8.63 -7.19
N ILE A 74 8.80 -9.07 -7.03
CA ILE A 74 7.85 -9.29 -8.13
C ILE A 74 6.71 -8.28 -7.98
N LYS A 75 6.60 -7.34 -8.95
CA LYS A 75 5.53 -6.34 -8.97
C LYS A 75 4.15 -6.96 -9.06
N ARG A 76 3.15 -6.27 -8.53
CA ARG A 76 1.72 -6.54 -8.66
C ARG A 76 1.12 -5.61 -9.70
N GLY A 77 0.21 -6.14 -10.51
CA GLY A 77 -0.43 -5.37 -11.56
C GLY A 77 0.50 -5.04 -12.73
N ALA A 78 -0.03 -4.38 -13.74
CA ALA A 78 0.76 -3.72 -14.78
C ALA A 78 1.02 -2.28 -14.33
N ASP A 79 2.15 -1.70 -14.73
CA ASP A 79 2.54 -0.33 -14.36
C ASP A 79 1.51 0.73 -14.80
N ASP A 80 0.61 0.39 -15.75
CA ASP A 80 -0.29 1.33 -16.43
C ASP A 80 -1.78 1.06 -16.20
N VAL A 81 -2.15 0.04 -15.42
CA VAL A 81 -3.57 -0.35 -15.35
C VAL A 81 -4.04 -0.40 -13.93
N ASP A 82 -4.83 0.59 -13.56
CA ASP A 82 -5.66 0.62 -12.35
C ASP A 82 -6.87 -0.34 -12.49
N ASN A 83 -6.62 -1.54 -13.05
CA ASN A 83 -7.64 -2.54 -13.25
C ASN A 83 -7.84 -3.35 -11.98
N PHE A 84 -8.94 -3.10 -11.32
CA PHE A 84 -9.50 -3.94 -10.28
C PHE A 84 -9.48 -5.41 -10.71
N GLY A 85 -8.43 -6.14 -10.32
CA GLY A 85 -8.32 -7.59 -10.44
C GLY A 85 -7.56 -8.14 -11.65
N GLY A 86 -7.25 -7.38 -12.70
CA GLY A 86 -6.69 -7.92 -13.95
C GLY A 86 -5.35 -8.61 -13.82
N ALA A 87 -4.34 -8.02 -13.24
CA ALA A 87 -3.01 -8.62 -13.05
C ALA A 87 -2.54 -8.55 -11.59
N TRP A 88 -3.44 -8.27 -10.66
CA TRP A 88 -3.11 -8.09 -9.25
C TRP A 88 -2.64 -9.38 -8.58
N ARG A 89 -3.31 -10.50 -8.84
CA ARG A 89 -3.01 -11.81 -8.26
C ARG A 89 -1.87 -12.47 -9.03
N ARG A 90 -0.75 -12.72 -8.37
CA ARG A 90 0.42 -13.40 -8.95
C ARG A 90 0.30 -14.90 -8.73
N ASN A 91 0.95 -15.68 -9.62
CA ASN A 91 1.05 -17.13 -9.53
C ASN A 91 2.52 -17.49 -9.24
N LEU A 92 2.83 -17.68 -7.95
CA LEU A 92 4.18 -17.80 -7.41
C LEU A 92 4.50 -19.27 -7.11
N HIS A 93 5.55 -19.79 -7.73
CA HIS A 93 5.99 -21.17 -7.56
C HIS A 93 7.38 -21.19 -6.95
N PHE A 94 7.48 -21.56 -5.70
CA PHE A 94 8.72 -21.62 -4.93
C PHE A 94 9.34 -23.02 -5.00
N VAL A 95 10.64 -23.08 -5.24
CA VAL A 95 11.48 -24.27 -5.07
C VAL A 95 12.46 -23.97 -3.94
N ILE A 96 12.27 -24.60 -2.78
CA ILE A 96 12.98 -24.23 -1.55
C ILE A 96 13.72 -25.44 -0.98
N PRO A 97 15.06 -25.35 -0.76
CA PRO A 97 15.79 -26.37 -0.04
C PRO A 97 15.46 -26.29 1.46
N VAL A 98 15.18 -27.44 2.07
CA VAL A 98 14.82 -27.59 3.48
C VAL A 98 15.54 -28.77 4.11
N ARG A 99 15.67 -28.77 5.43
CA ARG A 99 16.32 -29.84 6.20
C ARG A 99 15.41 -31.08 6.34
N ASN A 100 14.09 -30.86 6.38
CA ASN A 100 13.11 -31.93 6.53
C ASN A 100 12.06 -31.87 5.40
N VAL A 101 12.39 -32.52 4.26
CA VAL A 101 11.54 -32.51 3.06
C VAL A 101 10.20 -33.22 3.32
N GLU A 102 10.19 -34.31 4.08
CA GLU A 102 8.98 -35.08 4.38
C GLU A 102 7.97 -34.24 5.14
N PHE A 103 8.43 -33.52 6.18
CA PHE A 103 7.59 -32.60 6.96
C PHE A 103 7.03 -31.46 6.11
N TRP A 104 7.92 -30.70 5.43
CA TRP A 104 7.51 -29.53 4.66
C TRP A 104 6.68 -29.89 3.41
N GLY A 105 6.95 -31.06 2.81
CA GLY A 105 6.19 -31.62 1.68
C GLY A 105 4.89 -32.29 2.07
N SER A 106 4.60 -32.43 3.36
CA SER A 106 3.35 -33.05 3.82
C SER A 106 2.14 -32.24 3.36
N ARG A 107 1.03 -32.96 3.08
CA ARG A 107 -0.20 -32.34 2.59
C ARG A 107 -0.71 -31.24 3.52
N GLU A 108 -0.69 -31.49 4.82
CA GLU A 108 -1.21 -30.59 5.84
C GLU A 108 -0.43 -29.26 5.89
N VAL A 109 0.91 -29.34 5.86
CA VAL A 109 1.78 -28.15 5.84
C VAL A 109 1.59 -27.35 4.55
N LEU A 110 1.56 -28.03 3.39
CA LEU A 110 1.36 -27.38 2.09
C LEU A 110 0.00 -26.68 1.99
N GLU A 111 -1.09 -27.33 2.42
CA GLU A 111 -2.43 -26.72 2.40
C GLU A 111 -2.51 -25.52 3.36
N THR A 112 -1.90 -25.63 4.55
CA THR A 112 -1.85 -24.53 5.52
C THR A 112 -1.06 -23.34 5.00
N LEU A 113 0.12 -23.56 4.43
CA LEU A 113 0.92 -22.50 3.81
C LEU A 113 0.16 -21.80 2.66
N ARG A 114 -0.37 -22.58 1.72
CA ARG A 114 -1.08 -22.06 0.54
C ARG A 114 -2.32 -21.26 0.93
N SER A 115 -3.15 -21.81 1.81
CA SER A 115 -4.40 -21.15 2.23
C SER A 115 -4.14 -19.87 3.03
N THR A 116 -3.13 -19.88 3.90
CA THR A 116 -2.79 -18.73 4.74
C THR A 116 -2.16 -17.62 3.93
N LEU A 117 -1.10 -17.92 3.18
CA LEU A 117 -0.39 -16.93 2.37
C LEU A 117 -1.24 -16.43 1.20
N GLY A 118 -2.04 -17.31 0.58
CA GLY A 118 -2.97 -16.94 -0.47
C GLY A 118 -4.04 -15.97 0.01
N PHE A 119 -4.58 -16.15 1.21
CA PHE A 119 -5.52 -15.20 1.79
C PHE A 119 -4.82 -13.90 2.25
N LEU A 120 -3.62 -14.01 2.81
CA LEU A 120 -2.84 -12.87 3.29
C LEU A 120 -2.52 -11.88 2.17
N SER A 121 -2.03 -12.37 1.04
CA SER A 121 -1.48 -11.54 -0.04
C SER A 121 -2.38 -11.43 -1.28
N ASP A 122 -3.40 -12.27 -1.37
CA ASP A 122 -4.25 -12.45 -2.56
C ASP A 122 -3.50 -13.04 -3.77
N ASP A 123 -2.41 -13.79 -3.54
CA ASP A 123 -1.65 -14.51 -4.56
C ASP A 123 -1.94 -16.02 -4.54
N ASN A 124 -1.59 -16.71 -5.62
CA ASN A 124 -1.56 -18.16 -5.68
C ASN A 124 -0.14 -18.65 -5.36
N TYR A 125 -0.01 -19.52 -4.37
CA TYR A 125 1.26 -20.09 -3.94
C TYR A 125 1.36 -21.57 -4.29
N HIS A 126 2.51 -21.98 -4.82
CA HIS A 126 2.93 -23.35 -5.00
C HIS A 126 4.31 -23.53 -4.37
N PHE A 127 4.52 -24.64 -3.71
CA PHE A 127 5.78 -24.96 -3.05
C PHE A 127 6.23 -26.37 -3.45
N ASP A 128 7.48 -26.46 -3.90
CA ASP A 128 8.24 -27.70 -4.04
C ASP A 128 9.43 -27.63 -3.07
N PHE A 129 9.43 -28.50 -2.09
CA PHE A 129 10.52 -28.58 -1.12
C PHE A 129 11.50 -29.65 -1.56
N VAL A 130 12.79 -29.31 -1.57
CA VAL A 130 13.89 -30.20 -1.97
C VAL A 130 14.86 -30.35 -0.81
N ALA A 131 15.66 -31.43 -0.83
CA ALA A 131 16.65 -31.65 0.22
C ALA A 131 17.75 -30.59 0.17
N LEU A 132 18.15 -30.06 1.32
CA LEU A 132 19.30 -29.19 1.46
C LEU A 132 20.58 -30.03 1.30
N GLU A 133 21.32 -29.84 0.18
CA GLU A 133 22.47 -30.67 -0.19
C GLU A 133 23.69 -30.57 0.72
N GLN A 134 23.84 -29.43 1.39
CA GLN A 134 24.91 -29.21 2.36
C GLN A 134 24.33 -28.67 3.67
N ASN A 135 24.17 -29.54 4.64
CA ASN A 135 24.03 -29.14 6.03
C ASN A 135 25.42 -28.60 6.48
N GLN A 136 25.73 -27.34 6.23
CA GLN A 136 26.80 -26.73 6.99
C GLN A 136 26.36 -26.78 8.45
N PRO A 137 27.14 -27.37 9.35
CA PRO A 137 26.82 -27.33 10.76
C PRO A 137 26.77 -25.84 11.13
N ILE A 138 25.58 -25.37 11.46
CA ILE A 138 25.43 -24.07 12.11
C ILE A 138 26.33 -24.18 13.31
N GLN A 139 27.27 -23.23 13.46
CA GLN A 139 28.16 -23.24 14.61
C GLN A 139 27.29 -23.22 15.85
N GLU A 140 27.12 -24.39 16.47
CA GLU A 140 26.32 -24.53 17.67
C GLU A 140 26.92 -23.65 18.74
N TYR A 141 26.13 -22.78 19.33
CA TYR A 141 26.51 -22.14 20.56
C TYR A 141 26.68 -23.24 21.59
N LEU A 142 27.90 -23.35 22.13
CA LEU A 142 28.14 -24.21 23.27
C LEU A 142 27.19 -23.82 24.40
N ALA A 143 26.34 -24.74 24.78
CA ALA A 143 25.40 -24.55 25.87
C ALA A 143 26.21 -24.46 27.16
N PHE A 144 26.66 -23.27 27.49
CA PHE A 144 27.11 -22.99 28.86
C PHE A 144 25.85 -22.94 29.71
N ASN A 145 25.76 -23.76 30.72
CA ASN A 145 24.61 -23.93 31.61
C ASN A 145 24.19 -22.69 32.42
N ASP A 146 24.62 -21.51 32.04
CA ASP A 146 24.27 -20.25 32.69
C ASP A 146 23.20 -19.47 31.90
N ALA A 147 22.00 -20.08 31.75
CA ALA A 147 20.77 -19.38 31.32
C ALA A 147 20.32 -18.27 32.29
N GLN A 148 21.22 -17.76 33.13
CA GLN A 148 20.94 -16.81 34.20
C GLN A 148 21.15 -15.33 33.85
N GLN A 149 21.40 -14.96 32.59
CA GLN A 149 21.58 -13.54 32.23
C GLN A 149 20.27 -12.80 31.85
N PHE A 150 19.15 -13.49 31.71
CA PHE A 150 17.87 -12.79 31.76
C PHE A 150 17.52 -12.53 33.23
N TYR A 151 17.30 -11.28 33.61
CA TYR A 151 16.74 -10.91 34.92
C TYR A 151 15.33 -11.53 35.07
N GLY A 152 15.25 -12.85 35.28
CA GLY A 152 14.02 -13.66 35.30
C GLY A 152 13.56 -14.11 33.91
N MET A 153 12.91 -15.31 33.84
CA MET A 153 12.40 -15.88 32.58
C MET A 153 11.32 -14.97 31.96
N PRO A 154 11.40 -14.62 30.67
CA PRO A 154 10.33 -13.93 29.98
C PRO A 154 9.03 -14.74 30.00
N GLU A 155 7.90 -14.02 30.05
CA GLU A 155 6.57 -14.62 30.13
C GLU A 155 5.79 -14.48 28.82
N GLN A 156 6.18 -13.53 27.96
CA GLN A 156 5.50 -13.25 26.72
C GLN A 156 6.43 -12.68 25.65
N VAL A 157 6.22 -13.12 24.40
CA VAL A 157 6.79 -12.50 23.21
C VAL A 157 5.75 -11.56 22.57
N VAL A 158 6.16 -10.31 22.37
CA VAL A 158 5.31 -9.24 21.82
C VAL A 158 5.92 -8.73 20.52
N MET A 159 5.15 -8.73 19.45
CA MET A 159 5.59 -8.19 18.16
C MET A 159 5.54 -6.66 18.21
N PHE A 160 6.69 -6.01 18.05
CA PHE A 160 6.85 -4.58 18.24
C PHE A 160 7.31 -3.88 16.96
N SER A 161 6.40 -3.14 16.33
CA SER A 161 6.68 -2.39 15.08
C SER A 161 7.05 -0.92 15.30
N GLY A 162 6.94 -0.42 16.55
CA GLY A 162 7.12 0.98 16.88
C GLY A 162 5.94 1.89 16.53
N GLY A 163 4.84 1.36 15.98
CA GLY A 163 3.58 2.07 15.75
C GLY A 163 2.74 2.20 17.04
N LEU A 164 1.68 3.02 16.99
CA LEU A 164 0.80 3.26 18.16
C LEU A 164 0.26 1.97 18.78
N ASP A 165 -0.24 1.04 17.96
CA ASP A 165 -0.86 -0.20 18.47
C ASP A 165 0.16 -1.07 19.21
N SER A 166 1.34 -1.30 18.62
CA SER A 166 2.40 -2.08 19.24
C SER A 166 3.00 -1.38 20.46
N LEU A 167 3.06 -0.05 20.46
CA LEU A 167 3.44 0.73 21.64
C LEU A 167 2.44 0.51 22.78
N ALA A 168 1.13 0.69 22.52
CA ALA A 168 0.10 0.46 23.51
C ALA A 168 0.14 -0.96 24.06
N GLY A 169 0.35 -1.97 23.19
CA GLY A 169 0.50 -3.36 23.60
C GLY A 169 1.73 -3.62 24.46
N ALA A 170 2.88 -3.02 24.12
CA ALA A 170 4.08 -3.12 24.94
C ALA A 170 3.88 -2.50 26.33
N LEU A 171 3.25 -1.32 26.40
CA LEU A 171 2.93 -0.64 27.67
C LEU A 171 1.90 -1.42 28.49
N GLU A 172 0.88 -1.99 27.84
CA GLU A 172 -0.10 -2.86 28.49
C GLU A 172 0.59 -4.03 29.19
N GLU A 173 1.47 -4.75 28.49
CA GLU A 173 2.18 -5.90 29.03
C GLU A 173 3.19 -5.53 30.11
N VAL A 174 4.03 -4.52 29.84
CA VAL A 174 5.16 -4.16 30.72
C VAL A 174 4.71 -3.40 31.97
N LEU A 175 3.83 -2.39 31.79
CA LEU A 175 3.47 -1.47 32.88
C LEU A 175 2.18 -1.87 33.59
N MET A 176 1.16 -2.28 32.82
CA MET A 176 -0.15 -2.58 33.40
C MET A 176 -0.24 -4.00 33.92
N GLN A 177 0.22 -4.98 33.12
CA GLN A 177 0.24 -6.39 33.50
C GLN A 177 1.50 -6.79 34.27
N LYS A 178 2.52 -5.94 34.26
CA LYS A 178 3.84 -6.15 34.91
C LYS A 178 4.52 -7.46 34.48
N ARG A 179 4.29 -7.89 33.23
CA ARG A 179 4.93 -9.09 32.65
C ARG A 179 6.32 -8.78 32.16
N ARG A 180 7.22 -9.75 32.32
CA ARG A 180 8.52 -9.75 31.67
C ARG A 180 8.34 -10.15 30.21
N VAL A 181 8.58 -9.21 29.30
CA VAL A 181 8.34 -9.43 27.88
C VAL A 181 9.60 -9.35 27.05
N VAL A 182 9.58 -10.07 25.94
CA VAL A 182 10.51 -9.87 24.84
C VAL A 182 9.79 -9.12 23.73
N LEU A 183 10.25 -7.91 23.42
CA LEU A 183 9.81 -7.14 22.27
C LEU A 183 10.59 -7.58 21.03
N VAL A 184 9.89 -7.97 19.97
CA VAL A 184 10.48 -8.46 18.73
C VAL A 184 10.21 -7.47 17.60
N THR A 185 11.27 -7.02 16.92
CA THR A 185 11.20 -6.06 15.81
C THR A 185 11.89 -6.62 14.57
N HIS A 186 11.25 -6.48 13.42
CA HIS A 186 11.87 -6.66 12.12
C HIS A 186 12.43 -5.32 11.62
N LYS A 187 13.75 -5.22 11.51
CA LYS A 187 14.45 -4.04 10.96
C LYS A 187 14.33 -4.02 9.44
N SER A 188 13.38 -3.26 8.91
CA SER A 188 13.13 -3.16 7.47
C SER A 188 13.94 -2.05 6.79
N THR A 189 14.24 -0.96 7.50
CA THR A 189 15.02 0.18 6.98
C THR A 189 15.89 0.80 8.07
N PRO A 190 17.10 1.31 7.73
CA PRO A 190 17.95 2.00 8.69
C PRO A 190 17.29 3.23 9.34
N LYS A 191 16.49 3.98 8.57
CA LYS A 191 15.76 5.18 9.06
C LYS A 191 14.91 4.94 10.30
N LEU A 192 14.46 3.69 10.51
CA LEU A 192 13.63 3.31 11.66
C LEU A 192 14.44 2.88 12.88
N ASN A 193 15.71 2.48 12.72
CA ASN A 193 16.51 1.88 13.79
C ASN A 193 16.69 2.80 14.99
N ASN A 194 17.11 4.06 14.75
CA ASN A 194 17.33 5.01 15.83
C ASN A 194 16.04 5.37 16.56
N ARG A 195 14.92 5.43 15.83
CA ARG A 195 13.61 5.72 16.42
C ARG A 195 13.08 4.55 17.24
N HIS A 196 13.24 3.30 16.77
CA HIS A 196 12.89 2.11 17.54
C HIS A 196 13.72 2.04 18.82
N ARG A 197 15.04 2.26 18.74
CA ARG A 197 15.94 2.29 19.91
C ARG A 197 15.56 3.41 20.89
N HIS A 198 15.23 4.60 20.37
CA HIS A 198 14.78 5.70 21.21
C HIS A 198 13.49 5.36 21.95
N LEU A 199 12.48 4.83 21.24
CA LEU A 199 11.20 4.42 21.85
C LEU A 199 11.38 3.28 22.85
N GLU A 200 12.25 2.31 22.55
CA GLU A 200 12.66 1.24 23.49
C GLU A 200 13.26 1.80 24.78
N ASN A 201 14.21 2.74 24.67
CA ASN A 201 14.83 3.39 25.81
C ASN A 201 13.81 4.12 26.69
N LEU A 202 12.83 4.79 26.06
CA LEU A 202 11.74 5.48 26.77
C LEU A 202 10.83 4.47 27.51
N ILE A 203 10.48 3.36 26.88
CA ILE A 203 9.71 2.28 27.52
C ILE A 203 10.50 1.69 28.68
N ALA A 204 11.80 1.40 28.49
CA ALA A 204 12.67 0.86 29.51
C ALA A 204 12.82 1.81 30.72
N ALA A 205 12.91 3.12 30.49
CA ALA A 205 12.96 4.11 31.54
C ALA A 205 11.67 4.14 32.38
N LYS A 206 10.49 3.99 31.75
CA LYS A 206 9.20 3.90 32.43
C LYS A 206 9.00 2.58 33.18
N ALA A 207 9.59 1.50 32.68
CA ALA A 207 9.45 0.15 33.22
C ALA A 207 10.29 -0.09 34.49
N GLY A 208 11.32 0.73 34.76
CA GLY A 208 12.20 0.54 35.91
C GLY A 208 12.90 -0.81 35.89
N ASP A 209 12.71 -1.62 36.92
CA ASP A 209 13.32 -2.96 37.01
C ASP A 209 12.69 -3.99 36.09
N ASN A 210 11.48 -3.73 35.59
CA ASN A 210 10.78 -4.61 34.62
C ASN A 210 11.08 -4.26 33.16
N LYS A 211 12.32 -3.95 32.84
CA LYS A 211 12.75 -3.58 31.48
C LYS A 211 12.48 -4.73 30.51
N PRO A 212 11.82 -4.46 29.37
CA PRO A 212 11.65 -5.47 28.34
C PRO A 212 13.01 -5.82 27.70
N CYS A 213 13.17 -7.08 27.30
CA CYS A 213 14.26 -7.46 26.41
C CYS A 213 13.84 -7.14 24.97
N HIS A 214 14.67 -6.47 24.20
CA HIS A 214 14.38 -6.17 22.81
C HIS A 214 15.29 -6.98 21.87
N ILE A 215 14.66 -7.76 20.98
CA ILE A 215 15.33 -8.52 19.93
C ILE A 215 14.90 -7.95 18.60
N SER A 216 15.85 -7.40 17.86
CA SER A 216 15.60 -6.85 16.55
C SER A 216 16.34 -7.65 15.49
N VAL A 217 15.60 -8.21 14.52
CA VAL A 217 16.15 -9.08 13.48
C VAL A 217 16.19 -8.32 12.17
N ARG A 218 17.34 -8.36 11.50
CA ARG A 218 17.56 -7.71 10.23
C ARG A 218 17.34 -8.69 9.07
N VAL A 219 16.47 -8.32 8.15
CA VAL A 219 16.36 -8.96 6.84
C VAL A 219 16.65 -7.91 5.78
N HIS A 220 17.74 -8.09 5.05
CA HIS A 220 18.17 -7.17 4.01
C HIS A 220 18.13 -7.86 2.64
N LYS A 221 17.94 -7.07 1.58
CA LYS A 221 17.91 -7.52 0.19
C LYS A 221 18.70 -6.56 -0.66
N THR A 222 19.35 -7.07 -1.71
CA THR A 222 19.98 -6.22 -2.72
C THR A 222 18.95 -5.30 -3.39
N LYS A 223 19.37 -4.12 -3.78
CA LYS A 223 18.52 -3.03 -4.33
C LYS A 223 17.64 -3.48 -5.50
N GLY A 224 18.12 -4.41 -6.33
CA GLY A 224 17.38 -4.98 -7.47
C GLY A 224 16.14 -5.80 -7.11
N LEU A 225 15.99 -6.20 -5.84
CA LEU A 225 14.83 -6.96 -5.33
C LEU A 225 13.73 -6.08 -4.70
N ASN A 226 13.89 -4.75 -4.68
CA ASN A 226 12.89 -3.82 -4.13
C ASN A 226 12.05 -3.19 -5.26
N LYS A 227 11.14 -3.98 -5.86
CA LYS A 227 10.28 -3.56 -6.98
C LYS A 227 8.83 -3.34 -6.55
N GLU A 228 8.39 -4.02 -5.48
CA GLU A 228 7.02 -3.97 -4.97
C GLU A 228 7.01 -3.42 -3.54
N TYR A 229 6.21 -2.40 -3.27
CA TYR A 229 6.18 -1.70 -1.99
C TYR A 229 5.10 -2.21 -1.01
N THR A 230 4.14 -3.02 -1.46
CA THR A 230 2.98 -3.41 -0.63
C THR A 230 3.30 -4.36 0.52
N GLN A 231 4.40 -5.10 0.46
CA GLN A 231 4.93 -5.98 1.53
C GLN A 231 3.86 -6.86 2.20
N ARG A 232 2.99 -7.51 1.43
CA ARG A 232 1.83 -8.25 1.95
C ARG A 232 2.22 -9.44 2.82
N SER A 233 3.32 -10.12 2.51
CA SER A 233 3.81 -11.28 3.26
C SER A 233 4.68 -10.94 4.48
N ARG A 234 4.87 -9.64 4.78
CA ARG A 234 5.70 -9.19 5.92
C ARG A 234 5.27 -9.79 7.26
N SER A 235 3.97 -9.96 7.49
CA SER A 235 3.49 -10.54 8.74
C SER A 235 3.85 -12.02 8.90
N PHE A 236 3.99 -12.76 7.80
CA PHE A 236 4.49 -14.15 7.85
C PHE A 236 5.93 -14.20 8.34
N LEU A 237 6.82 -13.36 7.80
CA LEU A 237 8.18 -13.23 8.31
C LEU A 237 8.17 -12.83 9.79
N PHE A 238 7.34 -11.87 10.14
CA PHE A 238 7.28 -11.32 11.49
C PHE A 238 6.85 -12.38 12.51
N VAL A 239 5.79 -13.14 12.22
CA VAL A 239 5.35 -14.22 13.11
C VAL A 239 6.37 -15.35 13.19
N SER A 240 7.06 -15.66 12.08
CA SER A 240 8.10 -16.71 12.08
C SER A 240 9.27 -16.35 12.99
N ILE A 241 9.71 -15.08 12.98
CA ILE A 241 10.73 -14.59 13.92
C ILE A 241 10.23 -14.67 15.37
N GLY A 242 9.03 -14.17 15.65
CA GLY A 242 8.45 -14.18 16.99
C GLY A 242 8.25 -15.60 17.54
N ALA A 243 7.73 -16.52 16.71
CA ALA A 243 7.55 -17.91 17.11
C ALA A 243 8.85 -18.65 17.36
N THR A 244 9.91 -18.37 16.57
CA THR A 244 11.24 -18.92 16.79
C THR A 244 11.79 -18.47 18.15
N ILE A 245 11.69 -17.19 18.45
CA ILE A 245 12.14 -16.62 19.75
C ILE A 245 11.31 -17.21 20.90
N ALA A 246 9.98 -17.28 20.75
CA ALA A 246 9.11 -17.90 21.75
C ALA A 246 9.50 -19.36 22.01
N ARG A 247 9.75 -20.15 20.96
CA ARG A 247 10.20 -21.54 21.08
C ARG A 247 11.51 -21.67 21.82
N MET A 248 12.49 -20.82 21.53
CA MET A 248 13.80 -20.80 22.22
C MET A 248 13.65 -20.45 23.71
N LEU A 249 12.65 -19.66 24.08
CA LEU A 249 12.29 -19.31 25.46
C LEU A 249 11.43 -20.35 26.17
N GLY A 250 11.03 -21.43 25.50
CA GLY A 250 10.07 -22.40 26.02
C GLY A 250 8.63 -21.86 26.11
N LEU A 251 8.34 -20.73 25.45
CA LEU A 251 7.02 -20.14 25.40
C LEU A 251 6.21 -20.72 24.24
N LYS A 252 4.88 -20.77 24.41
CA LYS A 252 3.93 -21.34 23.45
C LYS A 252 2.98 -20.29 22.86
N SER A 253 3.33 -19.02 22.96
CA SER A 253 2.49 -17.94 22.45
C SER A 253 3.30 -16.74 21.98
N VAL A 254 2.71 -16.03 20.98
CA VAL A 254 3.16 -14.74 20.48
C VAL A 254 1.97 -13.79 20.43
N ARG A 255 2.16 -12.52 20.83
CA ARG A 255 1.14 -11.49 20.77
C ARG A 255 1.46 -10.44 19.73
N PHE A 256 0.49 -10.22 18.86
CA PHE A 256 0.38 -9.00 18.06
C PHE A 256 -0.57 -8.03 18.76
N TYR A 257 -0.34 -6.75 18.54
CA TYR A 257 -1.25 -5.71 18.98
C TYR A 257 -1.62 -4.85 17.79
N GLU A 258 -2.85 -4.97 17.37
CA GLU A 258 -3.44 -4.20 16.26
C GLU A 258 -4.92 -3.97 16.56
N ASN A 259 -5.40 -2.75 16.41
CA ASN A 259 -6.80 -2.44 16.62
C ASN A 259 -7.72 -3.25 15.70
N GLY A 260 -8.96 -3.47 16.15
CA GLY A 260 -9.88 -4.37 15.45
C GLY A 260 -10.33 -3.83 14.10
N VAL A 261 -10.42 -2.52 13.92
CA VAL A 261 -10.86 -1.93 12.64
C VAL A 261 -9.86 -2.26 11.53
N ILE A 262 -8.56 -2.13 11.81
CA ILE A 262 -7.47 -2.50 10.89
C ILE A 262 -7.40 -4.02 10.73
N SER A 263 -7.52 -4.78 11.82
CA SER A 263 -7.43 -6.26 11.78
C SER A 263 -8.57 -6.90 10.98
N LEU A 264 -9.80 -6.41 11.13
CA LEU A 264 -10.98 -6.91 10.42
C LEU A 264 -11.03 -6.43 8.96
N ASN A 265 -10.40 -5.31 8.70
CA ASN A 265 -10.03 -4.81 7.39
C ASN A 265 -11.18 -4.74 6.38
N LEU A 266 -12.27 -4.11 6.77
CA LEU A 266 -13.29 -3.73 5.80
C LEU A 266 -12.73 -2.64 4.87
N PRO A 267 -12.91 -2.74 3.55
CA PRO A 267 -12.37 -1.76 2.62
C PRO A 267 -12.97 -0.37 2.88
N VAL A 268 -12.14 0.63 3.06
CA VAL A 268 -12.56 2.03 3.29
C VAL A 268 -13.15 2.64 2.02
N CYS A 269 -12.60 2.28 0.87
CA CYS A 269 -13.09 2.71 -0.44
C CYS A 269 -12.76 1.65 -1.48
N ALA A 270 -13.28 1.81 -2.69
CA ALA A 270 -13.05 0.86 -3.78
C ALA A 270 -11.55 0.66 -4.10
N GLN A 271 -10.72 1.70 -3.93
CA GLN A 271 -9.27 1.66 -4.17
C GLN A 271 -8.53 0.76 -3.18
N VAL A 272 -9.06 0.51 -2.00
CA VAL A 272 -8.47 -0.39 -0.98
C VAL A 272 -9.29 -1.67 -0.76
N ALA A 273 -10.14 -2.03 -1.73
CA ALA A 273 -10.91 -3.28 -1.69
C ALA A 273 -10.03 -4.50 -2.06
N GLY A 274 -10.44 -5.68 -1.61
CA GLY A 274 -9.81 -6.94 -1.96
C GLY A 274 -8.35 -7.06 -1.51
N GLY A 275 -7.46 -7.43 -2.41
CA GLY A 275 -6.02 -7.62 -2.13
C GLY A 275 -5.25 -6.34 -1.83
N ARG A 276 -5.81 -5.17 -2.11
CA ARG A 276 -5.21 -3.88 -1.72
C ARG A 276 -5.36 -3.59 -0.24
N ALA A 277 -6.31 -4.20 0.43
CA ALA A 277 -6.48 -4.10 1.87
C ALA A 277 -5.44 -4.96 2.62
N THR A 278 -4.81 -4.41 3.67
CA THR A 278 -3.83 -5.13 4.49
C THR A 278 -4.54 -6.20 5.33
N ARG A 279 -4.06 -7.43 5.34
CA ARG A 279 -4.65 -8.55 6.10
C ARG A 279 -3.69 -9.10 7.16
N THR A 280 -2.75 -8.30 7.61
CA THR A 280 -1.62 -8.69 8.47
C THR A 280 -2.06 -9.44 9.73
N THR A 281 -3.05 -8.91 10.43
CA THR A 281 -3.59 -9.46 11.69
C THR A 281 -5.06 -9.87 11.57
N HIS A 282 -5.53 -10.09 10.34
CA HIS A 282 -6.89 -10.58 10.12
C HIS A 282 -7.09 -11.94 10.82
N PRO A 283 -8.20 -12.18 11.55
CA PRO A 283 -8.39 -13.38 12.36
C PRO A 283 -8.17 -14.70 11.59
N LYS A 284 -8.54 -14.77 10.32
CA LYS A 284 -8.26 -15.94 9.47
C LYS A 284 -6.76 -16.13 9.24
N VAL A 285 -5.98 -15.05 9.08
CA VAL A 285 -4.51 -15.11 8.91
C VAL A 285 -3.86 -15.54 10.22
N MET A 286 -4.27 -14.94 11.34
CA MET A 286 -3.78 -15.28 12.67
C MET A 286 -4.00 -16.76 12.99
N ARG A 287 -5.18 -17.28 12.64
CA ARG A 287 -5.49 -18.71 12.79
C ARG A 287 -4.60 -19.57 11.89
N GLY A 288 -4.43 -19.21 10.62
CA GLY A 288 -3.54 -19.93 9.71
C GLY A 288 -2.08 -19.95 10.16
N PHE A 289 -1.58 -18.84 10.70
CA PHE A 289 -0.26 -18.80 11.32
C PHE A 289 -0.18 -19.69 12.55
N GLN A 290 -1.20 -19.66 13.43
CA GLN A 290 -1.28 -20.54 14.59
C GLN A 290 -1.24 -22.02 14.20
N ASP A 291 -2.03 -22.41 13.21
CA ASP A 291 -2.09 -23.77 12.72
C ASP A 291 -0.72 -24.22 12.16
N LEU A 292 -0.08 -23.37 11.34
CA LEU A 292 1.25 -23.63 10.80
C LEU A 292 2.31 -23.77 11.91
N ILE A 293 2.35 -22.82 12.86
CA ILE A 293 3.37 -22.86 13.93
C ILE A 293 3.11 -24.05 14.87
N THR A 294 1.86 -24.44 15.11
CA THR A 294 1.52 -25.65 15.84
C THR A 294 2.11 -26.90 15.17
N LEU A 295 2.01 -27.02 13.83
CA LEU A 295 2.63 -28.09 13.07
C LEU A 295 4.16 -28.07 13.19
N VAL A 296 4.79 -26.90 13.00
CA VAL A 296 6.25 -26.74 13.09
C VAL A 296 6.78 -27.04 14.50
N ALA A 297 6.05 -26.60 15.54
CA ALA A 297 6.43 -26.83 16.93
C ALA A 297 6.20 -28.28 17.41
N GLY A 298 5.30 -29.03 16.75
CA GLY A 298 4.84 -30.34 17.18
C GLY A 298 4.00 -30.31 18.46
N GLU A 299 3.56 -29.15 18.89
CA GLU A 299 2.74 -28.94 20.08
C GLU A 299 1.85 -27.70 19.90
N PRO A 300 0.72 -27.57 20.65
CA PRO A 300 -0.16 -26.42 20.56
C PRO A 300 0.58 -25.09 20.76
N PHE A 301 0.41 -24.17 19.83
CA PHE A 301 0.99 -22.83 19.86
C PHE A 301 -0.12 -21.79 19.60
N THR A 302 -0.07 -20.66 20.29
CA THR A 302 -1.12 -19.64 20.24
C THR A 302 -0.59 -18.33 19.65
N ILE A 303 -1.36 -17.73 18.74
CA ILE A 303 -1.07 -16.41 18.17
C ILE A 303 -2.26 -15.50 18.46
N GLU A 304 -2.03 -14.47 19.28
CA GLU A 304 -3.08 -13.63 19.82
C GLU A 304 -3.02 -12.18 19.32
N ASN A 305 -4.20 -11.56 19.19
CA ASN A 305 -4.34 -10.11 19.11
C ASN A 305 -5.32 -9.63 20.20
N PRO A 306 -4.83 -9.24 21.40
CA PRO A 306 -5.68 -8.77 22.48
C PRO A 306 -6.49 -7.51 22.16
N PHE A 307 -6.07 -6.74 21.13
CA PHE A 307 -6.73 -5.48 20.74
C PHE A 307 -7.78 -5.64 19.63
N ILE A 308 -8.17 -6.87 19.31
CA ILE A 308 -9.18 -7.14 18.26
C ILE A 308 -10.52 -6.42 18.47
N TRP A 309 -10.86 -6.06 19.71
CA TRP A 309 -12.08 -5.34 20.05
C TRP A 309 -11.86 -3.86 20.40
N LYS A 310 -10.65 -3.34 20.20
CA LYS A 310 -10.32 -1.93 20.39
C LYS A 310 -10.41 -1.17 19.08
N THR A 311 -10.90 0.07 19.14
CA THR A 311 -10.71 1.06 18.06
C THR A 311 -9.32 1.67 18.16
N LYS A 312 -8.92 2.47 17.16
CA LYS A 312 -7.65 3.19 17.24
C LYS A 312 -7.65 4.26 18.34
N ALA A 313 -8.80 4.88 18.62
CA ALA A 313 -8.94 5.81 19.75
C ALA A 313 -8.79 5.08 21.09
N ASP A 314 -9.38 3.88 21.26
CA ASP A 314 -9.16 3.04 22.44
C ASP A 314 -7.68 2.70 22.66
N VAL A 315 -6.92 2.52 21.57
CA VAL A 315 -5.45 2.27 21.62
C VAL A 315 -4.72 3.51 22.15
N VAL A 316 -5.04 4.69 21.64
CA VAL A 316 -4.46 5.96 22.14
C VAL A 316 -4.79 6.16 23.61
N GLU A 317 -6.05 5.93 24.01
CA GLU A 317 -6.45 5.99 25.42
C GLU A 317 -5.71 5.00 26.30
N ALA A 318 -5.41 3.80 25.81
CA ALA A 318 -4.62 2.81 26.55
C ALA A 318 -3.21 3.35 26.88
N ILE A 319 -2.56 4.04 25.93
CA ILE A 319 -1.26 4.70 26.16
C ILE A 319 -1.39 5.79 27.24
N MET A 320 -2.45 6.61 27.15
CA MET A 320 -2.70 7.67 28.12
C MET A 320 -2.98 7.11 29.53
N LYS A 321 -3.79 6.06 29.63
CA LYS A 321 -4.10 5.35 30.89
C LYS A 321 -2.86 4.72 31.53
N ALA A 322 -1.87 4.31 30.72
CA ALA A 322 -0.59 3.84 31.21
C ALA A 322 0.34 4.97 31.72
N GLY A 323 -0.09 6.23 31.67
CA GLY A 323 0.72 7.40 32.07
C GLY A 323 1.85 7.70 31.09
N CYS A 324 1.72 7.31 29.82
CA CYS A 324 2.75 7.38 28.79
C CYS A 324 2.35 8.22 27.58
N SER A 325 1.51 9.24 27.78
CA SER A 325 1.03 10.13 26.72
C SER A 325 2.18 10.78 25.93
N ASP A 326 3.28 11.10 26.61
CA ASP A 326 4.51 11.65 26.03
C ASP A 326 5.16 10.73 24.99
N LEU A 327 4.90 9.42 25.01
CA LEU A 327 5.44 8.46 24.04
C LEU A 327 4.70 8.47 22.71
N ILE A 328 3.49 9.01 22.65
CA ILE A 328 2.67 9.04 21.42
C ILE A 328 3.44 9.69 20.27
N GLN A 329 4.07 10.84 20.49
CA GLN A 329 4.82 11.58 19.47
C GLN A 329 6.05 10.83 18.93
N HIS A 330 6.57 9.87 19.69
CA HIS A 330 7.74 9.06 19.30
C HIS A 330 7.36 7.79 18.55
N SER A 331 6.07 7.42 18.53
CA SER A 331 5.57 6.27 17.79
C SER A 331 5.45 6.56 16.29
N MET A 332 5.66 5.55 15.45
CA MET A 332 5.71 5.70 14.00
C MET A 332 4.70 4.80 13.31
N THR A 333 3.67 5.43 12.72
CA THR A 333 2.57 4.73 12.07
C THR A 333 2.60 4.85 10.54
N CYS A 334 3.33 5.84 9.98
CA CYS A 334 3.36 6.12 8.54
C CYS A 334 3.90 4.95 7.72
N THR A 335 3.18 4.59 6.64
CA THR A 335 3.62 3.56 5.69
C THR A 335 4.57 4.09 4.61
N HIS A 336 4.56 5.40 4.37
CA HIS A 336 5.45 6.08 3.41
C HIS A 336 6.78 6.45 4.07
N THR A 337 7.55 5.45 4.48
CA THR A 337 8.83 5.67 5.19
C THR A 337 9.85 6.41 4.35
N TRP A 338 9.73 6.38 3.02
CA TRP A 338 10.59 7.13 2.10
C TRP A 338 10.33 8.66 2.13
N GLU A 339 9.13 9.10 2.54
CA GLU A 339 8.78 10.51 2.69
C GLU A 339 9.18 11.09 4.06
N MET A 340 9.62 10.26 4.98
CA MET A 340 9.99 10.69 6.33
C MET A 340 11.28 11.48 6.34
N THR A 341 11.26 12.58 7.08
CA THR A 341 12.42 13.42 7.40
C THR A 341 12.63 13.48 8.91
N ASN A 342 13.67 14.14 9.35
CA ASN A 342 13.88 14.40 10.79
C ASN A 342 12.77 15.29 11.38
N GLN A 343 12.20 16.20 10.60
CA GLN A 343 11.13 17.10 11.00
C GLN A 343 9.75 16.43 10.85
N HIS A 344 9.49 15.82 9.68
CA HIS A 344 8.18 15.22 9.37
C HIS A 344 8.27 13.71 9.46
N THR A 345 7.78 13.15 10.56
CA THR A 345 7.75 11.71 10.80
C THR A 345 6.55 11.02 10.15
N HIS A 346 5.58 11.79 9.68
CA HIS A 346 4.33 11.33 9.09
C HIS A 346 4.04 12.10 7.79
N CYS A 347 3.60 11.40 6.73
CA CYS A 347 3.26 12.05 5.47
C CYS A 347 1.93 12.82 5.53
N GLY A 348 0.99 12.40 6.39
CA GLY A 348 -0.37 12.96 6.49
C GLY A 348 -1.35 12.46 5.44
N GLY A 349 -0.89 11.86 4.33
CA GLY A 349 -1.72 11.40 3.22
C GLY A 349 -2.13 9.92 3.30
N CYS A 350 -1.27 9.04 3.79
CA CYS A 350 -1.56 7.61 3.79
C CYS A 350 -2.67 7.22 4.79
N SER A 351 -3.32 6.07 4.56
CA SER A 351 -4.41 5.57 5.40
C SER A 351 -4.04 5.48 6.88
N GLN A 352 -2.81 5.13 7.20
CA GLN A 352 -2.34 5.02 8.58
C GLN A 352 -2.17 6.38 9.26
N CYS A 353 -1.75 7.41 8.53
CA CYS A 353 -1.69 8.77 9.05
C CYS A 353 -3.10 9.35 9.26
N ILE A 354 -4.03 9.04 8.37
CA ILE A 354 -5.44 9.44 8.49
C ILE A 354 -6.04 8.80 9.74
N ASP A 355 -5.96 7.46 9.86
CA ASP A 355 -6.47 6.70 11.00
C ASP A 355 -5.89 7.21 12.33
N ARG A 356 -4.56 7.45 12.38
CA ARG A 356 -3.88 8.03 13.53
C ARG A 356 -4.46 9.39 13.93
N ARG A 357 -4.56 10.35 13.00
CA ARG A 357 -5.02 11.71 13.32
C ARG A 357 -6.46 11.75 13.80
N PHE A 358 -7.36 10.97 13.18
CA PHE A 358 -8.74 10.84 13.66
C PHE A 358 -8.79 10.28 15.08
N ALA A 359 -8.01 9.24 15.37
CA ALA A 359 -7.96 8.61 16.68
C ALA A 359 -7.37 9.53 17.76
N ILE A 360 -6.33 10.30 17.43
CA ILE A 360 -5.72 11.29 18.33
C ILE A 360 -6.74 12.35 18.74
N VAL A 361 -7.48 12.92 17.77
CA VAL A 361 -8.52 13.92 18.05
C VAL A 361 -9.66 13.30 18.86
N ALA A 362 -10.12 12.10 18.50
CA ALA A 362 -11.19 11.40 19.20
C ALA A 362 -10.83 11.12 20.67
N ALA A 363 -9.59 10.71 20.93
CA ALA A 363 -9.06 10.47 22.27
C ALA A 363 -8.63 11.75 23.02
N LYS A 364 -8.74 12.93 22.39
CA LYS A 364 -8.28 14.22 22.94
C LYS A 364 -6.78 14.25 23.28
N ALA A 365 -6.00 13.55 22.49
CA ALA A 365 -4.55 13.41 22.66
C ALA A 365 -3.72 14.37 21.80
N ASP A 366 -4.34 15.40 21.19
CA ASP A 366 -3.67 16.38 20.33
C ASP A 366 -2.40 17.01 20.93
N PRO A 367 -2.32 17.32 22.25
CA PRO A 367 -1.10 17.89 22.83
C PRO A 367 0.12 16.97 22.74
N TYR A 368 -0.11 15.66 22.51
CA TYR A 368 0.95 14.64 22.45
C TYR A 368 1.26 14.16 21.03
N ASP A 369 0.62 14.75 20.02
CA ASP A 369 0.83 14.43 18.59
C ASP A 369 0.94 15.70 17.76
N PRO A 370 2.07 16.42 17.84
CA PRO A 370 2.26 17.73 17.19
C PRO A 370 1.98 17.67 15.68
N VAL A 371 1.20 18.64 15.18
CA VAL A 371 0.83 18.73 13.75
C VAL A 371 2.09 18.95 12.88
N GLU A 372 3.11 19.58 13.43
CA GLU A 372 4.39 19.86 12.80
C GLU A 372 5.18 18.57 12.45
N HIS A 373 4.82 17.43 13.05
CA HIS A 373 5.37 16.12 12.70
C HIS A 373 4.78 15.56 11.39
N TYR A 374 3.73 16.19 10.85
CA TYR A 374 3.10 15.81 9.60
C TYR A 374 3.58 16.70 8.47
N LYS A 375 3.92 16.09 7.32
CA LYS A 375 4.26 16.82 6.10
C LYS A 375 3.04 17.63 5.59
N VAL A 376 1.84 17.05 5.75
CA VAL A 376 0.56 17.70 5.46
C VAL A 376 -0.42 17.34 6.58
N ASP A 377 -1.04 18.35 7.22
CA ASP A 377 -2.09 18.05 8.19
C ASP A 377 -3.33 17.47 7.52
N VAL A 378 -3.87 16.42 8.13
CA VAL A 378 -5.00 15.65 7.59
C VAL A 378 -6.25 16.49 7.37
N PHE A 379 -6.47 17.52 8.22
CA PHE A 379 -7.74 18.22 8.32
C PHE A 379 -7.74 19.61 7.72
N THR A 380 -6.65 20.38 7.91
CA THR A 380 -6.60 21.82 7.66
C THR A 380 -5.76 22.22 6.46
N GLN A 381 -4.88 21.36 5.97
CA GLN A 381 -4.01 21.66 4.86
C GLN A 381 -4.47 20.99 3.55
N ARG A 382 -4.07 21.62 2.44
CA ARG A 382 -4.37 21.16 1.09
C ARG A 382 -3.70 19.82 0.79
N ARG A 383 -4.43 18.95 0.13
CA ARG A 383 -3.95 17.66 -0.37
C ARG A 383 -3.86 17.70 -1.88
N ASP A 384 -2.64 17.75 -2.40
CA ASP A 384 -2.38 17.97 -3.82
C ASP A 384 -2.57 16.72 -4.70
N LYS A 385 -2.52 15.53 -4.13
CA LYS A 385 -2.62 14.27 -4.87
C LYS A 385 -4.02 13.68 -4.78
N GLY A 386 -4.58 13.28 -5.93
CA GLY A 386 -5.94 12.78 -6.05
C GLY A 386 -6.29 11.64 -5.09
N ASP A 387 -5.40 10.66 -4.93
CA ASP A 387 -5.64 9.48 -4.09
C ASP A 387 -5.69 9.83 -2.60
N ASP A 388 -4.82 10.70 -2.11
CA ASP A 388 -4.77 11.11 -0.70
C ASP A 388 -6.02 11.91 -0.30
N LYS A 389 -6.53 12.75 -1.22
CA LYS A 389 -7.76 13.54 -1.03
C LYS A 389 -8.99 12.63 -0.96
N ILE A 390 -9.10 11.69 -1.90
CA ILE A 390 -10.18 10.71 -1.98
C ILE A 390 -10.21 9.85 -0.72
N LEU A 391 -9.05 9.40 -0.25
CA LEU A 391 -8.94 8.47 0.88
C LEU A 391 -9.48 9.08 2.18
N ALA A 392 -9.17 10.35 2.48
CA ALA A 392 -9.64 11.01 3.70
C ALA A 392 -11.16 11.27 3.66
N ALA A 393 -11.67 11.70 2.50
CA ALA A 393 -13.11 11.89 2.31
C ALA A 393 -13.87 10.57 2.41
N ALA A 394 -13.38 9.51 1.75
CA ALA A 394 -13.98 8.18 1.80
C ALA A 394 -13.96 7.58 3.22
N TYR A 395 -12.92 7.86 3.99
CA TYR A 395 -12.81 7.43 5.39
C TYR A 395 -13.95 8.00 6.24
N LEU A 396 -14.21 9.31 6.10
CA LEU A 396 -15.32 9.99 6.80
C LEU A 396 -16.69 9.56 6.28
N GLU A 397 -16.86 9.47 4.95
CA GLU A 397 -18.11 9.04 4.33
C GLU A 397 -18.52 7.66 4.81
N ARG A 398 -17.56 6.73 4.87
CA ARG A 398 -17.81 5.41 5.41
C ARG A 398 -18.22 5.43 6.88
N ALA A 399 -17.56 6.25 7.71
CA ALA A 399 -17.96 6.42 9.10
C ALA A 399 -19.40 6.91 9.21
N ASN A 400 -19.80 7.88 8.38
CA ASN A 400 -21.19 8.36 8.31
C ASN A 400 -22.17 7.26 7.89
N GLN A 401 -21.82 6.45 6.87
CA GLN A 401 -22.63 5.31 6.43
C GLN A 401 -22.81 4.29 7.55
N VAL A 402 -21.73 3.86 8.21
CA VAL A 402 -21.81 2.92 9.34
C VAL A 402 -22.61 3.50 10.51
N LYS A 403 -22.44 4.80 10.80
CA LYS A 403 -23.19 5.50 11.86
C LYS A 403 -24.70 5.50 11.60
N SER A 404 -25.15 5.53 10.36
CA SER A 404 -26.57 5.53 9.98
C SER A 404 -27.23 4.14 10.08
N LEU A 405 -26.47 3.04 10.07
CA LEU A 405 -27.02 1.69 10.15
C LEU A 405 -27.65 1.44 11.53
N THR A 406 -28.80 0.79 11.57
CA THR A 406 -29.57 0.58 12.82
C THR A 406 -29.30 -0.78 13.46
N ASP A 407 -28.96 -1.79 12.69
CA ASP A 407 -28.80 -3.15 13.18
C ASP A 407 -27.71 -3.95 12.43
N VAL A 408 -27.39 -5.12 12.97
CA VAL A 408 -26.36 -6.04 12.46
C VAL A 408 -26.71 -6.58 11.07
N ALA A 409 -28.01 -6.78 10.77
CA ALA A 409 -28.41 -7.34 9.48
C ALA A 409 -28.15 -6.33 8.35
N GLN A 410 -28.46 -5.05 8.56
CA GLN A 410 -28.12 -3.97 7.64
C GLN A 410 -26.61 -3.86 7.45
N PHE A 411 -25.83 -3.98 8.55
CA PHE A 411 -24.38 -3.92 8.49
C PHE A 411 -23.81 -5.07 7.64
N ILE A 412 -24.26 -6.31 7.86
CA ILE A 412 -23.82 -7.46 7.06
C ILE A 412 -24.26 -7.34 5.60
N SER A 413 -25.47 -6.84 5.35
CA SER A 413 -25.96 -6.61 3.99
C SER A 413 -25.11 -5.57 3.23
N SER A 414 -24.71 -4.49 3.92
CA SER A 414 -23.88 -3.45 3.33
C SER A 414 -22.41 -3.86 3.17
N TYR A 415 -21.93 -4.75 4.04
CA TYR A 415 -20.54 -5.17 4.14
C TYR A 415 -20.41 -6.70 4.24
N ALA A 416 -20.90 -7.42 3.23
CA ALA A 416 -20.94 -8.89 3.21
C ALA A 416 -19.59 -9.56 3.48
N GLU A 417 -18.48 -8.88 3.15
CA GLU A 417 -17.11 -9.37 3.38
C GLU A 417 -16.81 -9.64 4.86
N VAL A 418 -17.47 -8.93 5.78
CA VAL A 418 -17.28 -9.10 7.21
C VAL A 418 -17.71 -10.50 7.69
N SER A 419 -18.63 -11.14 6.98
CA SER A 419 -19.08 -12.50 7.33
C SER A 419 -17.95 -13.54 7.31
N ARG A 420 -16.90 -13.27 6.53
CA ARG A 420 -15.73 -14.17 6.42
C ARG A 420 -14.95 -14.28 7.72
N VAL A 421 -15.08 -13.31 8.65
CA VAL A 421 -14.29 -13.26 9.87
C VAL A 421 -14.95 -13.98 11.04
N PHE A 422 -16.28 -14.07 11.09
CA PHE A 422 -17.03 -14.50 12.27
C PHE A 422 -16.61 -15.87 12.82
N ARG A 423 -16.34 -16.84 11.94
CA ARG A 423 -15.91 -18.20 12.36
C ARG A 423 -14.50 -18.27 12.95
N TYR A 424 -13.71 -17.20 12.81
CA TYR A 424 -12.34 -17.09 13.34
C TYR A 424 -12.26 -16.25 14.62
N LEU A 425 -13.39 -15.70 15.05
CA LEU A 425 -13.53 -14.96 16.31
C LEU A 425 -14.09 -15.88 17.38
N ASN A 426 -13.66 -15.67 18.62
CA ASN A 426 -14.14 -16.45 19.75
C ASN A 426 -15.63 -16.21 20.01
N GLY A 427 -16.37 -17.28 20.32
CA GLY A 427 -17.81 -17.25 20.58
C GLY A 427 -18.64 -17.80 19.41
N ASN A 428 -19.95 -17.67 19.48
CA ASN A 428 -20.82 -18.03 18.37
C ASN A 428 -20.87 -16.93 17.31
N THR A 429 -21.23 -17.30 16.08
CA THR A 429 -21.26 -16.41 14.93
C THR A 429 -22.13 -15.16 15.14
N ALA A 430 -23.27 -15.30 15.81
CA ALA A 430 -24.17 -14.17 16.07
C ALA A 430 -23.53 -13.18 17.05
N GLN A 431 -22.93 -13.66 18.14
CA GLN A 431 -22.21 -12.79 19.09
C GLN A 431 -21.02 -12.10 18.43
N ALA A 432 -20.26 -12.82 17.58
CA ALA A 432 -19.16 -12.23 16.82
C ALA A 432 -19.66 -11.10 15.89
N ALA A 433 -20.79 -11.32 15.19
CA ALA A 433 -21.38 -10.32 14.32
C ALA A 433 -21.79 -9.05 15.08
N HIS A 434 -22.44 -9.19 16.24
CA HIS A 434 -22.78 -8.04 17.10
C HIS A 434 -21.55 -7.29 17.58
N LYS A 435 -20.53 -7.98 18.09
CA LYS A 435 -19.28 -7.35 18.54
C LYS A 435 -18.57 -6.59 17.44
N VAL A 436 -18.56 -7.14 16.22
CA VAL A 436 -17.98 -6.47 15.06
C VAL A 436 -18.78 -5.22 14.70
N PHE A 437 -20.11 -5.32 14.66
CA PHE A 437 -20.96 -4.15 14.41
C PHE A 437 -20.75 -3.05 15.47
N ASP A 438 -20.73 -3.40 16.76
CA ASP A 438 -20.47 -2.47 17.86
C ASP A 438 -19.10 -1.79 17.72
N LEU A 439 -18.06 -2.54 17.36
CA LEU A 439 -16.72 -1.99 17.11
C LEU A 439 -16.76 -0.93 16.02
N TYR A 440 -17.39 -1.22 14.88
CA TYR A 440 -17.49 -0.27 13.76
C TYR A 440 -18.41 0.91 14.08
N LYS A 441 -19.45 0.74 14.88
CA LYS A 441 -20.30 1.84 15.36
C LYS A 441 -19.53 2.80 16.28
N ARG A 442 -18.74 2.27 17.22
CA ARG A 442 -17.86 3.09 18.07
C ARG A 442 -16.86 3.86 17.21
N HIS A 443 -16.15 3.17 16.33
CA HIS A 443 -15.22 3.81 15.42
C HIS A 443 -15.87 4.90 14.56
N ALA A 444 -17.05 4.65 14.02
CA ALA A 444 -17.80 5.64 13.23
C ALA A 444 -18.16 6.88 14.07
N THR A 445 -18.53 6.67 15.33
CA THR A 445 -18.85 7.76 16.27
C THR A 445 -17.60 8.58 16.61
N GLU A 446 -16.45 7.93 16.80
CA GLU A 446 -15.16 8.56 17.06
C GLU A 446 -14.71 9.43 15.87
N VAL A 447 -14.78 8.87 14.65
CA VAL A 447 -14.39 9.57 13.41
C VAL A 447 -15.26 10.79 13.16
N THR A 448 -16.57 10.65 13.24
CA THR A 448 -17.51 11.78 13.03
C THR A 448 -17.39 12.82 14.15
N GLY A 449 -17.24 12.38 15.41
CA GLY A 449 -17.01 13.27 16.54
C GLY A 449 -15.72 14.08 16.45
N ALA A 450 -14.67 13.49 15.90
CA ALA A 450 -13.40 14.19 15.64
C ALA A 450 -13.59 15.34 14.64
N VAL A 451 -14.34 15.12 13.57
CA VAL A 451 -14.65 16.19 12.58
C VAL A 451 -15.51 17.28 13.23
N ASP A 452 -16.53 16.92 14.00
CA ASP A 452 -17.40 17.86 14.69
C ASP A 452 -16.58 18.74 15.68
N GLU A 453 -15.63 18.13 16.40
CA GLU A 453 -14.74 18.84 17.32
C GLU A 453 -13.83 19.81 16.60
N LEU A 454 -13.20 19.35 15.51
CA LEU A 454 -12.32 20.21 14.70
C LEU A 454 -13.10 21.31 13.98
N GLY A 455 -14.31 21.02 13.53
CA GLY A 455 -15.22 22.02 12.96
C GLY A 455 -15.51 23.17 13.94
N ARG A 456 -15.72 22.84 15.22
CA ARG A 456 -15.88 23.86 16.29
C ARG A 456 -14.61 24.63 16.53
N ARG A 457 -13.44 23.98 16.61
CA ARG A 457 -12.15 24.65 16.84
C ARG A 457 -11.80 25.60 15.70
N HIS A 458 -12.10 25.23 14.47
CA HIS A 458 -11.77 25.98 13.26
C HIS A 458 -12.96 26.74 12.66
N PHE A 459 -14.07 26.90 13.39
CA PHE A 459 -15.30 27.52 12.88
C PHE A 459 -15.07 28.88 12.22
N THR A 460 -14.31 29.77 12.88
CA THR A 460 -13.99 31.08 12.34
C THR A 460 -13.20 31.00 11.04
N GLN A 461 -12.19 30.14 10.99
CA GLN A 461 -11.34 29.94 9.82
C GLN A 461 -12.11 29.32 8.64
N ILE A 462 -13.06 28.40 8.91
CA ILE A 462 -13.96 27.84 7.89
C ILE A 462 -14.87 28.93 7.34
N ARG A 463 -15.54 29.70 8.21
CA ARG A 463 -16.43 30.80 7.83
C ARG A 463 -15.72 31.88 7.02
N GLU A 464 -14.51 32.24 7.42
CA GLU A 464 -13.68 33.28 6.76
C GLU A 464 -12.92 32.73 5.56
N ARG A 465 -13.04 31.43 5.26
CA ARG A 465 -12.33 30.74 4.19
C ARG A 465 -10.82 30.92 4.24
N SER A 466 -10.27 31.03 5.44
CA SER A 466 -8.82 31.20 5.65
C SER A 466 -8.05 29.86 5.69
N LEU A 467 -8.74 28.72 5.79
CA LEU A 467 -8.13 27.40 5.58
C LEU A 467 -7.88 27.14 4.09
N ASP A 468 -6.96 26.23 3.79
CA ASP A 468 -6.68 25.79 2.43
C ASP A 468 -7.95 25.28 1.71
N GLY A 469 -8.16 25.70 0.46
CA GLY A 469 -9.40 25.48 -0.27
C GLY A 469 -9.80 24.00 -0.46
N ASP A 470 -8.82 23.12 -0.51
CA ASP A 470 -8.99 21.68 -0.71
C ASP A 470 -8.75 20.85 0.56
N CYS A 471 -8.72 21.47 1.74
CA CYS A 471 -8.59 20.72 3.00
C CYS A 471 -9.88 19.98 3.36
N LEU A 472 -9.75 18.93 4.19
CA LEU A 472 -10.87 18.07 4.54
C LEU A 472 -12.01 18.85 5.22
N LEU A 473 -11.68 19.73 6.20
CA LEU A 473 -12.71 20.48 6.93
C LEU A 473 -13.52 21.40 5.99
N ARG A 474 -12.88 22.13 5.08
CA ARG A 474 -13.62 22.95 4.12
C ARG A 474 -14.48 22.09 3.20
N THR A 475 -13.94 21.00 2.69
CA THR A 475 -14.71 20.08 1.84
C THR A 475 -15.96 19.57 2.55
N VAL A 476 -15.87 19.23 3.83
CA VAL A 476 -17.01 18.71 4.63
C VAL A 476 -18.04 19.81 4.93
N TYR A 477 -17.62 20.98 5.34
CA TYR A 477 -18.54 22.05 5.79
C TYR A 477 -19.04 22.96 4.65
N GLU A 478 -18.30 23.11 3.56
CA GLU A 478 -18.75 23.89 2.40
C GLU A 478 -19.62 23.06 1.43
N SER A 479 -19.46 21.73 1.37
CA SER A 479 -20.30 20.85 0.53
C SER A 479 -21.75 20.74 1.02
N ASN A 480 -22.05 21.13 2.28
CA ASN A 480 -23.40 21.09 2.81
C ASN A 480 -24.37 22.16 2.25
N SER A 481 -23.92 22.98 1.30
CA SER A 481 -24.83 23.94 0.63
C SER A 481 -25.50 23.39 -0.62
N THR A 482 -25.15 22.21 -1.15
CA THR A 482 -25.90 21.54 -2.24
C THR A 482 -25.45 20.10 -2.43
N ILE A 483 -25.88 19.16 -1.58
CA ILE A 483 -26.03 17.76 -2.00
C ILE A 483 -27.41 17.28 -1.55
N SER A 484 -28.41 17.56 -2.35
CA SER A 484 -29.58 16.70 -2.42
C SER A 484 -29.14 15.45 -3.20
N VAL A 485 -28.96 14.35 -2.47
CA VAL A 485 -28.86 13.02 -3.09
C VAL A 485 -30.21 12.76 -3.74
N PRO A 486 -30.31 12.54 -5.05
CA PRO A 486 -31.56 12.07 -5.63
C PRO A 486 -31.77 10.62 -5.18
N VAL A 487 -32.74 10.40 -4.32
CA VAL A 487 -33.37 9.09 -4.16
C VAL A 487 -33.92 8.74 -5.53
N ALA A 488 -33.45 7.68 -6.13
CA ALA A 488 -33.91 7.18 -7.40
C ALA A 488 -35.38 6.77 -7.31
N SER A 489 -36.27 7.64 -7.83
CA SER A 489 -37.56 7.23 -8.31
C SER A 489 -37.46 7.13 -9.84
N ALA A 490 -37.71 5.93 -10.31
CA ALA A 490 -37.70 5.57 -11.71
C ALA A 490 -38.67 6.41 -12.54
N THR A 491 -38.13 7.27 -13.40
CA THR A 491 -38.66 7.66 -14.69
C THR A 491 -37.50 8.15 -15.54
N GLU A 492 -37.14 7.40 -16.56
CA GLU A 492 -36.06 7.70 -17.48
C GLU A 492 -36.36 9.02 -18.25
N LYS A 493 -35.82 10.14 -17.74
CA LYS A 493 -35.59 11.32 -18.58
C LYS A 493 -34.23 11.14 -19.27
N GLN A 494 -34.24 11.28 -20.61
CA GLN A 494 -32.96 11.32 -21.36
C GLN A 494 -32.06 12.42 -20.80
N PRO A 495 -30.74 12.11 -20.61
CA PRO A 495 -29.81 13.06 -20.03
C PRO A 495 -29.70 14.35 -20.84
N ASP A 496 -29.62 15.50 -20.15
CA ASP A 496 -29.54 16.83 -20.75
C ASP A 496 -28.26 17.06 -21.57
N ASN A 497 -27.18 16.33 -21.22
CA ASN A 497 -25.92 16.37 -21.94
C ASN A 497 -25.39 14.95 -22.17
N PHE A 498 -25.02 14.67 -23.43
CA PHE A 498 -24.32 13.45 -23.77
C PHE A 498 -23.36 13.68 -24.95
N PHE A 499 -22.28 12.90 -24.96
CA PHE A 499 -21.31 12.83 -26.04
C PHE A 499 -20.90 11.38 -26.19
N ARG A 500 -21.50 10.62 -27.06
CA ARG A 500 -21.43 9.17 -27.07
C ARG A 500 -21.33 8.58 -28.47
N LYS A 501 -20.71 7.39 -28.56
CA LYS A 501 -20.59 6.67 -29.84
C LYS A 501 -21.93 6.04 -30.22
N ARG A 502 -22.35 6.21 -31.48
CA ARG A 502 -23.56 5.61 -32.04
C ARG A 502 -23.25 5.04 -33.43
N GLY A 503 -23.19 3.71 -33.53
CA GLY A 503 -22.78 3.06 -34.77
C GLY A 503 -21.38 3.48 -35.22
N GLY A 504 -21.20 3.88 -36.49
CA GLY A 504 -19.92 4.36 -37.02
C GLY A 504 -19.60 5.83 -36.73
N GLY A 505 -20.50 6.58 -36.06
CA GLY A 505 -20.33 8.01 -35.76
C GLY A 505 -20.49 8.34 -34.28
N TRP A 506 -20.76 9.63 -34.02
CA TRP A 506 -20.96 10.18 -32.67
C TRP A 506 -22.30 10.89 -32.57
N GLU A 507 -22.88 10.84 -31.39
CA GLU A 507 -24.12 11.58 -31.08
C GLU A 507 -23.80 12.50 -29.87
N ALA A 508 -24.19 13.77 -29.98
CA ALA A 508 -23.96 14.74 -28.93
C ALA A 508 -25.23 15.57 -28.65
N ARG A 509 -25.40 15.94 -27.38
CA ARG A 509 -26.39 16.91 -26.91
C ARG A 509 -25.77 17.77 -25.82
N PHE A 510 -26.02 19.05 -25.83
CA PHE A 510 -25.53 19.98 -24.81
C PHE A 510 -26.64 20.94 -24.37
N LEU A 511 -26.77 21.17 -23.06
CA LEU A 511 -27.78 22.03 -22.42
C LEU A 511 -29.24 21.70 -22.84
N GLY A 512 -29.57 20.40 -22.96
CA GLY A 512 -30.91 19.97 -23.31
C GLY A 512 -31.37 20.32 -24.75
N ARG A 513 -30.43 20.83 -25.61
CA ARG A 513 -30.72 21.17 -27.01
C ARG A 513 -30.99 19.92 -27.86
N ASN A 514 -31.33 20.07 -29.12
CA ASN A 514 -31.53 18.95 -30.01
C ASN A 514 -30.23 18.11 -30.14
N ALA A 515 -30.40 16.80 -30.16
CA ALA A 515 -29.29 15.89 -30.41
C ALA A 515 -28.77 16.06 -31.85
N ILE A 516 -27.43 16.11 -31.98
CA ILE A 516 -26.77 16.19 -33.28
C ILE A 516 -26.02 14.88 -33.55
N LEU A 517 -26.05 14.44 -34.82
CA LEU A 517 -25.27 13.32 -35.30
C LEU A 517 -24.00 13.83 -36.00
N LEU A 518 -22.87 13.25 -35.65
CA LEU A 518 -21.53 13.63 -36.09
C LEU A 518 -20.89 12.42 -36.80
N PRO A 519 -21.15 12.19 -38.11
CA PRO A 519 -20.73 10.95 -38.76
C PRO A 519 -19.24 10.80 -38.99
N GLU A 520 -18.46 11.89 -39.06
CA GLU A 520 -17.05 11.86 -39.46
C GLU A 520 -16.13 12.65 -38.50
N VAL A 521 -16.30 12.49 -37.20
CA VAL A 521 -15.50 13.22 -36.22
C VAL A 521 -14.20 12.46 -35.84
N GLY A 522 -13.32 12.14 -36.61
CA GLY A 522 -11.99 11.54 -36.35
C GLY A 522 -11.63 11.13 -34.92
N LYS A 523 -10.42 10.64 -34.67
CA LYS A 523 -9.93 10.18 -33.36
C LYS A 523 -10.03 11.21 -32.23
N GLY A 524 -10.06 12.51 -32.52
CA GLY A 524 -10.22 13.55 -31.52
C GLY A 524 -11.53 13.48 -30.73
N ALA A 525 -12.60 12.89 -31.30
CA ALA A 525 -13.84 12.68 -30.57
C ALA A 525 -13.71 11.61 -29.47
N GLU A 526 -12.92 10.59 -29.68
CA GLU A 526 -12.61 9.59 -28.65
C GLU A 526 -11.84 10.24 -27.48
N TYR A 527 -10.90 11.14 -27.78
CA TYR A 527 -10.18 11.90 -26.78
C TYR A 527 -11.10 12.85 -25.99
N ILE A 528 -12.01 13.53 -26.68
CA ILE A 528 -13.03 14.40 -26.06
C ILE A 528 -13.94 13.57 -25.15
N ASN A 529 -14.47 12.43 -25.62
CA ASN A 529 -15.33 11.54 -24.83
C ASN A 529 -14.65 11.09 -23.53
N LEU A 530 -13.39 10.68 -23.61
CA LEU A 530 -12.62 10.25 -22.45
C LEU A 530 -12.40 11.39 -21.44
N LEU A 531 -12.16 12.60 -21.91
CA LEU A 531 -12.02 13.78 -21.05
C LEU A 531 -13.35 14.18 -20.39
N LEU A 532 -14.48 14.07 -21.14
CA LEU A 532 -15.82 14.34 -20.63
C LEU A 532 -16.30 13.28 -19.63
N ALA A 533 -15.79 12.03 -19.74
CA ALA A 533 -16.03 10.95 -18.79
C ALA A 533 -15.44 11.24 -17.40
N HIS A 534 -14.37 12.04 -17.35
CA HIS A 534 -13.62 12.33 -16.12
C HIS A 534 -13.36 13.84 -15.95
N PRO A 535 -14.39 14.66 -15.69
CA PRO A 535 -14.23 16.10 -15.53
C PRO A 535 -13.27 16.43 -14.37
N GLY A 536 -12.36 17.38 -14.61
CA GLY A 536 -11.38 17.82 -13.62
C GLY A 536 -10.13 16.93 -13.47
N ARG A 537 -10.12 15.73 -14.07
CA ARG A 537 -8.95 14.83 -14.03
C ARG A 537 -7.94 15.28 -15.09
N GLU A 538 -6.72 15.60 -14.62
CA GLU A 538 -5.58 15.81 -15.50
C GLU A 538 -5.02 14.46 -15.95
N THR A 539 -5.06 14.21 -17.26
CA THR A 539 -4.59 12.96 -17.85
C THR A 539 -3.44 13.26 -18.80
N SER A 540 -2.36 12.49 -18.73
CA SER A 540 -1.24 12.69 -19.65
C SER A 540 -1.68 12.34 -21.10
N VAL A 541 -1.15 13.08 -22.07
CA VAL A 541 -1.49 12.85 -23.49
C VAL A 541 -1.21 11.42 -23.94
N PRO A 542 -0.11 10.77 -23.55
CA PRO A 542 0.12 9.35 -23.83
C PRO A 542 -0.96 8.42 -23.26
N GLU A 543 -1.42 8.65 -22.03
CA GLU A 543 -2.50 7.85 -21.41
C GLU A 543 -3.83 7.96 -22.18
N ILE A 544 -4.18 9.16 -22.64
CA ILE A 544 -5.39 9.38 -23.45
C ILE A 544 -5.32 8.60 -24.76
N ILE A 545 -4.17 8.63 -25.44
CA ILE A 545 -3.98 7.93 -26.70
C ILE A 545 -4.03 6.41 -26.51
N CYS A 546 -3.39 5.87 -25.47
CA CYS A 546 -3.42 4.44 -25.12
C CYS A 546 -4.84 3.99 -24.73
N GLY A 547 -5.55 4.73 -23.90
CA GLY A 547 -6.92 4.41 -23.47
C GLY A 547 -7.90 4.32 -24.63
N CYS A 548 -7.78 5.19 -25.62
CA CYS A 548 -8.63 5.15 -26.82
C CYS A 548 -8.27 4.01 -27.79
N THR A 549 -7.01 3.59 -27.84
CA THR A 549 -6.58 2.47 -28.70
C THR A 549 -7.08 1.13 -28.17
N LEU A 550 -7.12 0.94 -26.82
CA LEU A 550 -7.65 -0.27 -26.20
C LEU A 550 -9.15 -0.43 -26.37
N ASN A 551 -9.91 0.66 -26.32
CA ASN A 551 -11.37 0.62 -26.55
C ASN A 551 -11.75 0.31 -28.01
N SER A 552 -10.88 0.57 -28.97
CA SER A 552 -11.11 0.26 -30.39
C SER A 552 -10.87 -1.21 -30.74
N THR A 553 -10.16 -1.98 -29.90
CA THR A 553 -9.85 -3.40 -30.13
C THR A 553 -10.87 -4.37 -29.54
N LEU A 554 -11.91 -3.90 -28.85
CA LEU A 554 -12.95 -4.72 -28.22
C LEU A 554 -14.23 -4.87 -29.03
N SER A 555 -14.26 -4.45 -30.29
CA SER A 555 -15.40 -4.75 -31.21
C SER A 555 -15.04 -5.91 -32.11
N PRO A 556 -15.75 -7.07 -32.03
CA PRO A 556 -15.56 -8.15 -32.97
C PRO A 556 -16.36 -7.89 -34.23
N ILE A 557 -15.77 -7.37 -35.30
CA ILE A 557 -16.29 -7.55 -36.67
C ILE A 557 -15.18 -7.22 -37.70
N ASN A 558 -14.93 -8.23 -38.52
CA ASN A 558 -14.43 -8.29 -39.88
C ASN A 558 -12.94 -8.05 -40.17
N ALA A 559 -12.33 -9.20 -40.41
CA ALA A 559 -11.27 -9.36 -41.39
C ALA A 559 -11.70 -8.81 -42.79
N GLY A 560 -10.77 -8.07 -43.37
CA GLY A 560 -10.78 -7.76 -44.79
C GLY A 560 -11.03 -6.30 -45.11
N LEU A 561 -9.97 -5.52 -45.14
CA LEU A 561 -9.76 -4.45 -46.10
C LEU A 561 -8.22 -4.21 -46.19
N GLU A 562 -7.82 -4.18 -47.45
CA GLU A 562 -6.46 -4.15 -47.90
C GLU A 562 -5.70 -2.88 -47.51
N SER A 563 -4.41 -3.04 -47.37
CA SER A 563 -3.40 -2.01 -47.16
C SER A 563 -3.45 -0.98 -48.32
N GLU A 564 -3.79 0.24 -47.99
CA GLU A 564 -3.38 1.40 -48.79
C GLU A 564 -2.77 2.46 -47.86
N GLU A 565 -1.53 2.70 -48.17
CA GLU A 565 -0.69 3.87 -47.89
C GLU A 565 -0.86 4.57 -46.54
N ILE A 566 -0.08 4.10 -45.57
CA ILE A 566 0.34 4.92 -44.42
C ILE A 566 1.68 5.54 -44.80
N GLU A 567 1.63 6.83 -45.15
CA GLU A 567 2.81 7.67 -45.17
C GLU A 567 3.62 7.56 -43.88
N GLU A 568 4.91 7.49 -44.05
CA GLU A 568 5.98 7.31 -43.10
C GLU A 568 5.75 7.87 -41.69
N GLY A 569 5.92 7.02 -40.72
CA GLY A 569 6.50 7.35 -39.46
C GLY A 569 5.54 7.49 -38.30
N PHE A 570 5.11 6.38 -37.72
CA PHE A 570 5.08 6.21 -36.27
C PHE A 570 4.64 4.78 -35.93
N GLN A 571 5.60 3.88 -35.84
CA GLN A 571 5.39 2.64 -35.10
C GLN A 571 5.44 3.01 -33.61
N VAL A 572 4.28 3.07 -32.97
CA VAL A 572 4.18 3.06 -31.50
C VAL A 572 4.38 1.62 -31.06
N THR A 573 5.56 1.32 -30.59
CA THR A 573 5.82 0.04 -29.91
C THR A 573 5.07 0.08 -28.59
N VAL A 574 4.01 -0.69 -28.48
CA VAL A 574 3.26 -0.90 -27.22
C VAL A 574 4.21 -1.61 -26.26
N GLY A 575 4.57 -0.95 -25.15
CA GLY A 575 5.34 -1.57 -24.08
C GLY A 575 6.61 -0.85 -23.62
N VAL A 576 6.95 0.34 -24.17
CA VAL A 576 8.05 1.14 -23.65
C VAL A 576 7.45 2.31 -22.84
N PRO A 577 7.78 2.46 -21.54
CA PRO A 577 7.38 3.65 -20.80
C PRO A 577 8.01 4.86 -21.50
N LEU A 578 7.18 5.77 -21.99
CA LEU A 578 7.64 7.10 -22.43
C LEU A 578 8.06 7.85 -21.16
N SER A 579 9.29 7.56 -20.69
CA SER A 579 9.92 8.33 -19.64
C SER A 579 10.05 9.78 -20.10
N ASP A 580 9.88 10.69 -19.18
CA ASP A 580 9.89 12.12 -19.41
C ASP A 580 11.17 12.57 -20.13
N ALA A 581 11.06 12.93 -21.42
CA ALA A 581 12.15 13.53 -22.20
C ALA A 581 12.20 15.05 -21.94
N GLY A 582 12.00 15.46 -20.70
CA GLY A 582 12.32 16.77 -20.19
C GLY A 582 13.84 16.96 -20.10
N VAL A 583 14.29 17.98 -19.43
CA VAL A 583 15.67 18.18 -18.97
C VAL A 583 16.14 16.87 -18.34
N VAL A 584 17.37 16.42 -18.53
CA VAL A 584 17.91 15.17 -17.95
C VAL A 584 17.64 15.07 -16.43
N ALA A 585 17.53 16.21 -15.77
CA ALA A 585 16.83 16.37 -14.48
C ALA A 585 16.40 17.84 -14.35
N ASP A 586 15.23 18.10 -13.73
CA ASP A 586 14.84 19.44 -13.38
C ASP A 586 15.64 19.95 -12.15
N ARG A 587 15.49 21.23 -11.83
CA ARG A 587 16.16 21.84 -10.66
C ARG A 587 15.75 21.15 -9.35
N THR A 588 14.53 20.65 -9.28
CA THR A 588 13.96 19.98 -8.11
C THR A 588 14.60 18.61 -7.91
N ALA A 589 14.76 17.84 -8.99
CA ALA A 589 15.43 16.53 -8.97
C ALA A 589 16.92 16.68 -8.58
N VAL A 590 17.63 17.67 -9.12
CA VAL A 590 19.03 17.95 -8.75
C VAL A 590 19.14 18.34 -7.28
N ASN A 591 18.21 19.14 -6.76
CA ASN A 591 18.19 19.52 -5.34
C ASN A 591 17.86 18.32 -4.43
N GLN A 592 16.95 17.44 -4.86
CA GLN A 592 16.65 16.18 -4.15
C GLN A 592 17.87 15.25 -4.10
N TRP A 593 18.61 15.12 -5.22
CA TRP A 593 19.84 14.35 -5.25
C TRP A 593 20.92 14.92 -4.35
N ARG A 594 21.06 16.26 -4.29
CA ARG A 594 21.98 16.92 -3.36
C ARG A 594 21.57 16.71 -1.90
N GLY A 595 20.27 16.80 -1.58
CA GLY A 595 19.75 16.48 -0.25
C GLY A 595 20.08 15.03 0.13
N ARG A 596 19.80 14.07 -0.76
CA ARG A 596 20.10 12.66 -0.53
C ARG A 596 21.60 12.38 -0.38
N TYR A 597 22.43 13.09 -1.13
CA TYR A 597 23.89 13.00 -1.00
C TYR A 597 24.37 13.43 0.40
N GLN A 598 23.80 14.48 0.98
CA GLN A 598 24.12 14.94 2.33
C GLN A 598 23.60 13.96 3.40
N GLU A 599 22.41 13.42 3.22
CA GLU A 599 21.87 12.36 4.12
C GLU A 599 22.78 11.15 4.15
N LEU A 600 23.26 10.70 2.99
CA LEU A 600 24.17 9.55 2.89
C LEU A 600 25.53 9.82 3.55
N LEU A 601 26.03 11.03 3.52
CA LEU A 601 27.25 11.37 4.26
C LEU A 601 27.04 11.25 5.78
N THR A 602 25.86 11.60 6.28
CA THR A 602 25.52 11.43 7.70
C THR A 602 25.36 9.95 8.04
N GLU A 603 24.62 9.20 7.21
CA GLU A 603 24.46 7.73 7.36
C GLU A 603 25.84 7.00 7.33
N LYS A 604 26.78 7.49 6.52
CA LYS A 604 28.14 6.95 6.45
C LYS A 604 28.89 7.13 7.79
N THR A 605 28.81 8.31 8.38
CA THR A 605 29.44 8.58 9.67
C THR A 605 28.85 7.70 10.78
N GLU A 606 27.52 7.52 10.78
CA GLU A 606 26.84 6.63 11.72
C GLU A 606 27.25 5.15 11.53
N ALA A 607 27.40 4.70 10.27
CA ALA A 607 27.85 3.36 9.95
C ALA A 607 29.34 3.14 10.29
N GLU A 608 30.17 4.17 10.15
CA GLU A 608 31.59 4.16 10.59
C GLU A 608 31.71 4.04 12.11
N ASP A 609 30.88 4.77 12.86
CA ASP A 609 30.84 4.70 14.33
C ASP A 609 30.30 3.34 14.83
N GLU A 610 29.42 2.68 14.06
CA GLU A 610 28.89 1.33 14.36
C GLU A 610 29.80 0.20 13.86
N GLY A 611 30.87 0.48 13.09
CA GLY A 611 31.78 -0.50 12.50
C GLY A 611 31.11 -1.38 11.41
N ASP A 612 30.02 -0.90 10.78
CA ASP A 612 29.25 -1.63 9.76
C ASP A 612 29.89 -1.43 8.37
N HIS A 613 30.97 -2.16 8.11
CA HIS A 613 31.74 -2.05 6.86
C HIS A 613 30.91 -2.35 5.60
N GLU A 614 29.93 -3.24 5.68
CA GLU A 614 29.05 -3.58 4.55
C GLU A 614 28.12 -2.40 4.23
N ARG A 615 27.61 -1.72 5.26
CA ARG A 615 26.81 -0.52 5.10
C ARG A 615 27.60 0.65 4.52
N ILE A 616 28.86 0.78 4.92
CA ILE A 616 29.77 1.80 4.37
C ILE A 616 29.99 1.58 2.87
N GLU A 617 30.21 0.34 2.41
CA GLU A 617 30.34 0.04 0.97
C GLU A 617 29.05 0.37 0.18
N GLU A 618 27.88 0.02 0.71
CA GLU A 618 26.59 0.37 0.07
C GLU A 618 26.41 1.88 -0.06
N ILE A 619 26.71 2.62 1.01
CA ILE A 619 26.61 4.09 1.02
C ILE A 619 27.59 4.71 0.02
N LEU A 620 28.80 4.21 -0.06
CA LEU A 620 29.81 4.67 -1.03
C LEU A 620 29.37 4.43 -2.48
N ASP A 621 28.73 3.28 -2.75
CA ASP A 621 28.19 2.99 -4.07
C ASP A 621 27.01 3.94 -4.43
N GLU A 622 26.09 4.17 -3.49
CA GLU A 622 24.97 5.11 -3.69
C GLU A 622 25.46 6.56 -3.85
N LEU A 623 26.46 6.99 -3.09
CA LEU A 623 27.12 8.29 -3.24
C LEU A 623 27.75 8.45 -4.63
N SER A 624 28.41 7.40 -5.12
CA SER A 624 29.01 7.38 -6.46
C SER A 624 27.95 7.52 -7.56
N GLN A 625 26.83 6.79 -7.44
CA GLN A 625 25.72 6.84 -8.41
C GLN A 625 25.05 8.22 -8.43
N ILE A 626 24.81 8.82 -7.26
CA ILE A 626 24.22 10.17 -7.17
C ILE A 626 25.17 11.23 -7.72
N ALA A 627 26.46 11.13 -7.42
CA ALA A 627 27.46 12.04 -7.98
C ALA A 627 27.53 11.95 -9.51
N ALA A 628 27.47 10.74 -10.07
CA ALA A 628 27.41 10.50 -11.52
C ALA A 628 26.12 11.06 -12.13
N ALA A 629 24.96 10.89 -11.46
CA ALA A 629 23.68 11.43 -11.91
C ALA A 629 23.67 12.96 -11.91
N ILE A 630 24.18 13.61 -10.87
CA ILE A 630 24.31 15.08 -10.79
C ILE A 630 25.25 15.58 -11.90
N THR A 631 26.39 14.91 -12.10
CA THR A 631 27.38 15.29 -13.12
C THR A 631 26.83 15.12 -14.54
N GLY A 632 26.07 14.03 -14.79
CA GLY A 632 25.42 13.76 -16.07
C GLY A 632 24.28 14.74 -16.41
N ALA A 633 23.55 15.22 -15.41
CA ALA A 633 22.39 16.07 -15.56
C ALA A 633 22.76 17.56 -15.72
N VAL A 634 23.93 18.00 -15.21
CA VAL A 634 24.34 19.41 -15.17
C VAL A 634 25.44 19.67 -16.20
N GLY A 635 25.19 20.59 -17.13
CA GLY A 635 26.15 21.04 -18.13
C GLY A 635 27.11 22.12 -17.63
N LYS A 636 28.10 22.50 -18.48
CA LYS A 636 29.00 23.62 -18.18
C LYS A 636 28.22 24.91 -17.84
N GLY A 637 28.43 25.44 -16.65
CA GLY A 637 27.73 26.62 -16.13
C GLY A 637 26.45 26.32 -15.30
N GLY A 638 26.22 25.07 -14.85
CA GLY A 638 25.14 24.73 -13.93
C GLY A 638 23.74 24.66 -14.54
N LYS A 639 23.61 24.71 -15.88
CA LYS A 639 22.32 24.61 -16.59
C LYS A 639 21.98 23.16 -16.97
N PRO A 640 20.71 22.73 -16.79
CA PRO A 640 20.27 21.37 -17.16
C PRO A 640 20.39 21.10 -18.67
N ARG A 641 20.79 19.86 -19.07
CA ARG A 641 20.86 19.42 -20.47
C ARG A 641 19.48 19.05 -21.01
N LYS A 642 19.17 19.43 -22.25
CA LYS A 642 17.92 19.07 -22.95
C LYS A 642 18.10 17.83 -23.81
N LEU A 643 17.16 16.89 -23.73
CA LEU A 643 17.04 15.72 -24.63
C LEU A 643 16.03 16.01 -25.74
N GLY A 644 16.33 15.56 -26.96
CA GLY A 644 15.56 15.89 -28.16
C GLY A 644 14.16 15.27 -28.26
N ASP A 645 13.31 15.88 -28.93
CA ASP A 645 11.89 16.26 -28.94
C ASP A 645 10.89 15.24 -29.54
N LYS A 646 10.88 13.96 -29.15
CA LYS A 646 9.83 12.98 -29.56
C LYS A 646 8.46 13.29 -28.89
N ARG A 647 8.42 13.89 -27.73
CA ARG A 647 7.19 14.27 -26.99
C ARG A 647 6.45 15.46 -27.60
N LYS A 648 7.14 16.36 -28.25
CA LYS A 648 6.49 17.48 -28.90
C LYS A 648 5.57 17.01 -30.00
N ASN A 649 5.99 16.02 -30.79
CA ASN A 649 5.22 15.45 -31.88
C ASN A 649 3.94 14.76 -31.39
N VAL A 650 3.99 14.02 -30.28
CA VAL A 650 2.83 13.32 -29.69
C VAL A 650 1.80 14.33 -29.14
N ARG A 651 2.26 15.38 -28.46
CA ARG A 651 1.38 16.46 -27.96
C ARG A 651 0.77 17.26 -29.08
N ASP A 652 1.54 17.56 -30.11
CA ASP A 652 1.04 18.32 -31.26
C ASP A 652 0.02 17.50 -32.04
N ALA A 653 0.24 16.19 -32.23
CA ALA A 653 -0.73 15.30 -32.87
C ALA A 653 -2.07 15.22 -32.10
N PHE A 654 -2.00 15.06 -30.78
CA PHE A 654 -3.18 15.09 -29.90
C PHE A 654 -3.94 16.41 -30.02
N ARG A 655 -3.23 17.55 -29.89
CA ARG A 655 -3.81 18.89 -29.99
C ARG A 655 -4.50 19.12 -31.34
N ILE A 656 -3.85 18.71 -32.42
CA ILE A 656 -4.40 18.81 -33.76
C ILE A 656 -5.66 17.96 -33.91
N ALA A 657 -5.67 16.73 -33.39
CA ALA A 657 -6.82 15.85 -33.45
C ALA A 657 -8.03 16.42 -32.70
N VAL A 658 -7.83 16.89 -31.47
CA VAL A 658 -8.90 17.51 -30.66
C VAL A 658 -9.40 18.79 -31.31
N ASN A 659 -8.53 19.67 -31.81
CA ASN A 659 -8.91 20.91 -32.46
C ASN A 659 -9.73 20.63 -33.75
N ARG A 660 -9.30 19.69 -34.59
CA ARG A 660 -10.06 19.28 -35.78
C ARG A 660 -11.47 18.80 -35.44
N SER A 661 -11.58 18.00 -34.36
CA SER A 661 -12.90 17.52 -33.92
C SER A 661 -13.80 18.65 -33.40
N ILE A 662 -13.25 19.60 -32.63
CA ILE A 662 -14.03 20.78 -32.17
C ILE A 662 -14.47 21.64 -33.35
N THR A 663 -13.57 21.93 -34.31
CA THR A 663 -13.91 22.68 -35.54
C THR A 663 -14.96 21.93 -36.38
N TYR A 664 -14.95 20.59 -36.37
CA TYR A 664 -15.99 19.81 -37.05
C TYR A 664 -17.34 19.92 -36.31
N ILE A 665 -17.34 19.82 -34.97
CA ILE A 665 -18.53 19.98 -34.11
C ILE A 665 -19.14 21.37 -34.29
N GLU A 666 -18.33 22.41 -34.46
CA GLU A 666 -18.80 23.81 -34.68
C GLU A 666 -19.77 23.97 -35.86
N LYS A 667 -19.61 23.12 -36.90
CA LYS A 667 -20.51 23.13 -38.07
C LYS A 667 -21.94 22.69 -37.73
N TYR A 668 -22.13 21.94 -36.64
CA TYR A 668 -23.40 21.35 -36.21
C TYR A 668 -23.96 21.99 -34.94
N ASP A 669 -23.11 22.30 -33.98
CA ASP A 669 -23.46 23.01 -32.73
C ASP A 669 -22.32 23.91 -32.27
N LYS A 670 -22.45 25.18 -32.55
CA LYS A 670 -21.47 26.21 -32.21
C LYS A 670 -21.30 26.36 -30.68
N VAL A 671 -22.40 26.25 -29.91
CA VAL A 671 -22.38 26.43 -28.46
C VAL A 671 -21.61 25.26 -27.78
N LEU A 672 -21.81 24.03 -28.26
CA LEU A 672 -21.06 22.89 -27.81
C LEU A 672 -19.57 23.01 -28.16
N ALA A 673 -19.26 23.45 -29.38
CA ALA A 673 -17.86 23.63 -29.81
C ALA A 673 -17.12 24.70 -28.99
N GLU A 674 -17.75 25.85 -28.77
CA GLU A 674 -17.19 26.93 -27.92
C GLU A 674 -16.98 26.46 -26.47
N HIS A 675 -17.93 25.67 -25.96
CA HIS A 675 -17.77 25.06 -24.61
C HIS A 675 -16.60 24.12 -24.55
N LEU A 676 -16.47 23.19 -25.48
CA LEU A 676 -15.35 22.23 -25.52
C LEU A 676 -14.00 22.94 -25.74
N ASP A 677 -13.96 23.95 -26.57
CA ASP A 677 -12.73 24.72 -26.84
C ASP A 677 -12.27 25.49 -25.61
N LYS A 678 -13.20 26.13 -24.90
CA LYS A 678 -12.93 26.92 -23.69
C LYS A 678 -12.47 26.06 -22.53
N PHE A 679 -13.05 24.87 -22.32
CA PHE A 679 -12.90 24.11 -21.09
C PHE A 679 -12.04 22.84 -21.23
N ILE A 680 -11.61 22.46 -22.43
CA ILE A 680 -10.60 21.42 -22.63
C ILE A 680 -9.21 22.04 -22.72
N VAL A 681 -8.43 21.90 -21.64
CA VAL A 681 -7.01 22.32 -21.60
C VAL A 681 -6.18 21.28 -22.34
N ARG A 682 -5.31 21.72 -23.27
CA ARG A 682 -4.51 20.89 -24.19
C ARG A 682 -3.04 21.21 -24.06
N GLY A 683 -2.37 20.62 -23.04
CA GLY A 683 -0.98 20.81 -22.73
C GLY A 683 -0.14 19.53 -22.82
N GLY A 684 0.79 19.34 -21.91
CA GLY A 684 1.49 18.07 -21.67
C GLY A 684 0.57 17.04 -21.00
N THR A 685 -0.36 17.53 -20.19
CA THR A 685 -1.57 16.89 -19.70
C THR A 685 -2.79 17.56 -20.33
N ALA A 686 -3.88 16.84 -20.47
CA ALA A 686 -5.16 17.38 -20.91
C ALA A 686 -6.24 17.15 -19.85
N VAL A 687 -7.15 18.11 -19.72
CA VAL A 687 -8.22 18.07 -18.74
C VAL A 687 -9.44 18.82 -19.28
N TYR A 688 -10.63 18.28 -18.99
CA TYR A 688 -11.89 19.01 -19.16
C TYR A 688 -12.27 19.62 -17.81
N ARG A 689 -12.27 20.97 -17.73
CA ARG A 689 -12.50 21.72 -16.47
C ARG A 689 -13.50 22.85 -16.70
N PRO A 690 -14.81 22.55 -16.70
CA PRO A 690 -15.84 23.59 -16.82
C PRO A 690 -15.96 24.41 -15.53
N GLU A 691 -16.35 25.70 -15.66
CA GLU A 691 -16.59 26.59 -14.50
C GLU A 691 -17.77 26.09 -13.63
N ILE A 692 -18.76 25.47 -14.24
CA ILE A 692 -19.92 24.87 -13.59
C ILE A 692 -19.91 23.37 -13.95
N ALA A 693 -20.13 22.50 -12.95
CA ALA A 693 -20.15 21.07 -13.17
C ALA A 693 -21.20 20.68 -14.22
N VAL A 694 -20.76 20.03 -15.30
CA VAL A 694 -21.60 19.50 -16.37
C VAL A 694 -21.52 17.97 -16.31
N VAL A 695 -22.66 17.33 -16.13
CA VAL A 695 -22.76 15.86 -16.14
C VAL A 695 -22.98 15.40 -17.58
N TRP A 696 -22.10 14.50 -18.05
CA TRP A 696 -22.11 13.95 -19.39
C TRP A 696 -22.44 12.46 -19.36
N ASP A 697 -23.36 12.02 -20.23
CA ASP A 697 -23.49 10.60 -20.57
C ASP A 697 -22.58 10.28 -21.77
N VAL A 698 -21.53 9.52 -21.50
CA VAL A 698 -20.49 9.17 -22.48
C VAL A 698 -20.55 7.71 -22.92
N ARG A 699 -21.52 6.93 -22.42
CA ARG A 699 -21.66 5.48 -22.70
C ARG A 699 -22.07 5.26 -24.17
N PRO A 700 -21.51 4.24 -24.85
CA PRO A 700 -21.96 3.90 -26.23
C PRO A 700 -23.44 3.50 -26.26
N VAL A 701 -24.14 3.86 -27.33
CA VAL A 701 -25.51 3.40 -27.56
C VAL A 701 -25.47 1.96 -28.10
N THR A 702 -25.95 0.99 -27.30
CA THR A 702 -26.13 -0.40 -27.73
C THR A 702 -27.47 -0.61 -28.38
N ALA A 703 -27.61 -1.63 -29.24
CA ALA A 703 -28.85 -1.92 -30.00
C ALA A 703 -30.07 -2.15 -29.09
N ASP A 704 -29.86 -2.57 -27.83
CA ASP A 704 -30.92 -2.86 -26.85
C ASP A 704 -31.45 -1.61 -26.11
N SER A 705 -30.92 -0.43 -26.40
CA SER A 705 -31.32 0.84 -25.76
C SER A 705 -32.24 1.72 -26.61
N LEU A 706 -32.77 1.19 -27.72
CA LEU A 706 -33.75 1.88 -28.54
C LEU A 706 -35.17 1.57 -28.02
N PRO A 707 -36.01 2.58 -27.72
CA PRO A 707 -37.44 2.33 -27.50
C PRO A 707 -38.04 1.73 -28.76
N ALA A 708 -38.81 0.65 -28.60
CA ALA A 708 -39.58 0.07 -29.69
C ALA A 708 -40.49 1.17 -30.29
N VAL A 709 -40.43 1.34 -31.62
CA VAL A 709 -41.27 2.27 -32.39
C VAL A 709 -42.72 1.76 -32.41
#